data_78f05ee5aa81642c79ef52cbdb2c4d40
#
_entry.id   78f05ee5aa81642c79ef52cbdb2c4d40
#
_cell.length_a   1.000
_cell.length_b   1.000
_cell.length_c   1.000
_cell.angle_alpha   90.00
_cell.angle_beta   90.00
_cell.angle_gamma   90.00
#
_symmetry.space_group_name_H-M   'P 1'
#
loop_
_entity.id
_entity.type
_entity.pdbx_description
1 polymer ?
#
loop_
_entity_poly.entity_id
_entity_poly.type
_entity_poly.pdbx_seq_one_letter_code
_entity_poly.pdbx_strand_id
1 'polypeptide(L)'
;MKTFRLYITLALLFLSLGMKAQTFTLQGKVSDKDGHPIELASVSVLDQGKLVMTNLHGEFHIELQSEDSVKVVFAMVGYRTKTRILRHPRGKQTLQVQLADDNMLNEVVVEGKTPQHGTTQQLDVKDMKTAPSATGNAVEEMIQSQAGVSTHSELSSQYNVRGGSFDENSVYINNVEVYRPFLVRSGQQEGLSIINPDMVDKVGFATGGFEAKYGDKMSSALDITYKRPKHTEGNISASLLGASGYLGIATKNLTWTNGLRYKTNRYLLGSLETEGEYKPNFLDYQTYLSWKPKSNWQIDFIGNISENHYNFEPEDRETRFGTMENVKSFRVYFDGKEKDLFRTYFGTFAITHKLKNNKTSISLLGSAFSTREQERYDIQGQYWLTQTETSENLGVGTYMEHSRDYLKANVKSVKLMLNHRTAKHNIEGAVTYKIERIKENSAEYEYRDSAGYSVPHTGKDLYMIYSMRANNELHGNRVEAYLQDNWHFRSGNDSVPTLYTLNYGVRFAHWNFNGESIFSPRASLSITPSFNRNLTFRFATGLYYQAPFYKELRDTSTVNGITYATLNKDIKSQRSIHAIASMEYRFEMMNRPFKFTAEMYYKALSRLVPYSVNNVKVVYYGDNEASGHAMGIDLKLFGEFVPGSDSWLTLSLMDTKMKLNGKSIPLPTDQRYAVNFFFTDYFPGTTRWKMNLKLAYADGLPFSAPHRELENSSFRAPAYKRVDIGMSYRLYDNNERTKKSIFKNIWLGLDCLNLFGISNVNSYYWVTDVTNQQYAVPNYLTGRQINGRVLFEF
;
A
#
# COMPACT_ATOMS: atom_id res chain seq x y z
N MET A 1 34.47 27.00 47.67
CA MET A 1 33.56 25.89 47.33
C MET A 1 33.14 25.83 45.87
N LYS A 2 32.99 26.92 45.12
CA LYS A 2 32.62 26.90 43.69
C LYS A 2 33.76 26.38 42.78
N THR A 3 34.98 26.71 43.03
CA THR A 3 36.17 26.28 42.28
C THR A 3 36.45 24.78 42.41
N PHE A 4 36.23 24.19 43.57
CA PHE A 4 36.42 22.77 43.85
C PHE A 4 35.41 21.88 43.12
N ARG A 5 34.17 22.34 42.97
CA ARG A 5 33.13 21.67 42.18
C ARG A 5 33.46 21.68 40.68
N LEU A 6 34.09 22.73 40.17
CA LEU A 6 34.49 22.85 38.76
C LEU A 6 35.61 21.84 38.44
N TYR A 7 36.58 21.65 39.34
CA TYR A 7 37.66 20.69 39.16
C TYR A 7 37.17 19.25 39.22
N ILE A 8 36.19 18.93 40.08
CA ILE A 8 35.59 17.59 40.15
C ILE A 8 34.75 17.32 38.86
N THR A 9 33.99 18.30 38.35
CA THR A 9 33.27 18.12 37.09
C THR A 9 34.21 17.98 35.91
N LEU A 10 35.32 18.75 35.86
CA LEU A 10 36.32 18.59 34.81
C LEU A 10 37.06 17.22 34.92
N ALA A 11 37.38 16.78 36.11
CA ALA A 11 38.00 15.46 36.34
C ALA A 11 37.05 14.30 35.97
N LEU A 12 35.77 14.41 36.24
CA LEU A 12 34.74 13.43 35.81
C LEU A 12 34.54 13.45 34.29
N LEU A 13 34.65 14.63 33.65
CA LEU A 13 34.62 14.76 32.20
C LEU A 13 35.85 14.14 31.53
N PHE A 14 37.03 14.26 32.14
CA PHE A 14 38.26 13.63 31.64
C PHE A 14 38.29 12.11 31.86
N LEU A 15 37.65 11.59 32.93
CA LEU A 15 37.50 10.14 33.15
C LEU A 15 36.53 9.50 32.15
N SER A 16 35.55 10.23 31.61
CA SER A 16 34.60 9.73 30.60
C SER A 16 35.20 9.62 29.18
N LEU A 17 36.31 10.28 28.92
CA LEU A 17 36.99 10.27 27.60
C LEU A 17 37.94 9.07 27.39
N GLY A 18 38.11 8.15 28.35
CA GLY A 18 39.07 7.07 28.35
C GLY A 18 38.56 5.66 28.08
N MET A 19 37.26 5.44 27.93
CA MET A 19 36.74 4.11 27.62
C MET A 19 36.82 3.84 26.12
N LYS A 20 37.99 3.39 25.63
CA LYS A 20 38.07 2.73 24.32
C LYS A 20 37.27 1.43 24.41
N ALA A 21 36.21 1.29 23.65
CA ALA A 21 35.54 0.00 23.50
C ALA A 21 36.56 -1.01 22.98
N GLN A 22 36.78 -2.07 23.75
CA GLN A 22 37.67 -3.16 23.35
C GLN A 22 37.06 -3.86 22.15
N THR A 23 37.78 -3.92 21.02
CA THR A 23 37.36 -4.68 19.84
C THR A 23 37.94 -6.11 19.92
N PHE A 24 37.25 -7.06 19.35
CA PHE A 24 37.70 -8.40 19.13
C PHE A 24 37.44 -8.85 17.69
N THR A 25 38.24 -9.79 17.22
CA THR A 25 38.07 -10.33 15.86
C THR A 25 37.38 -11.69 15.95
N LEU A 26 36.29 -11.86 15.27
CA LEU A 26 35.61 -13.12 15.09
C LEU A 26 35.84 -13.64 13.67
N GLN A 27 36.40 -14.86 13.60
CA GLN A 27 36.60 -15.57 12.33
C GLN A 27 36.11 -17.01 12.45
N GLY A 28 35.92 -17.68 11.32
CA GLY A 28 35.54 -19.08 11.37
C GLY A 28 35.11 -19.63 10.02
N LYS A 29 34.48 -20.80 10.08
CA LYS A 29 34.00 -21.51 8.90
C LYS A 29 32.57 -21.96 9.09
N VAL A 30 31.76 -21.80 8.02
CA VAL A 30 30.39 -22.30 7.98
C VAL A 30 30.33 -23.46 6.98
N SER A 31 29.78 -24.58 7.40
CA SER A 31 29.63 -25.79 6.59
C SER A 31 28.22 -26.37 6.70
N ASP A 32 27.86 -27.27 5.79
CA ASP A 32 26.67 -28.08 5.91
C ASP A 32 26.89 -29.28 6.86
N LYS A 33 25.86 -30.12 7.03
CA LYS A 33 25.94 -31.33 7.88
C LYS A 33 26.97 -32.36 7.40
N ASP A 34 27.27 -32.34 6.09
CA ASP A 34 28.20 -33.26 5.44
C ASP A 34 29.63 -32.70 5.40
N GLY A 35 29.84 -31.50 5.98
CA GLY A 35 31.12 -30.83 6.09
C GLY A 35 31.54 -29.99 4.89
N HIS A 36 30.68 -29.89 3.84
CA HIS A 36 30.94 -29.03 2.69
C HIS A 36 30.84 -27.55 3.06
N PRO A 37 31.74 -26.70 2.60
CA PRO A 37 31.70 -25.29 2.89
C PRO A 37 30.45 -24.62 2.28
N ILE A 38 29.81 -23.78 3.06
CA ILE A 38 28.68 -22.99 2.60
C ILE A 38 29.19 -21.60 2.23
N GLU A 39 29.14 -21.31 0.95
CA GLU A 39 29.46 -20.01 0.38
C GLU A 39 28.28 -19.04 0.54
N LEU A 40 28.57 -17.73 0.71
CA LEU A 40 27.58 -16.66 0.85
C LEU A 40 26.61 -16.85 2.04
N ALA A 41 26.97 -17.66 3.02
CA ALA A 41 26.25 -17.66 4.28
C ALA A 41 26.44 -16.31 4.98
N SER A 42 25.35 -15.70 5.40
CA SER A 42 25.40 -14.46 6.16
C SER A 42 25.80 -14.70 7.61
N VAL A 43 26.76 -13.94 8.10
CA VAL A 43 27.18 -13.89 9.49
C VAL A 43 26.90 -12.50 10.01
N SER A 44 25.87 -12.36 10.82
CA SER A 44 25.39 -11.07 11.29
C SER A 44 25.42 -10.96 12.80
N VAL A 45 25.78 -9.76 13.27
CA VAL A 45 25.71 -9.35 14.67
C VAL A 45 24.75 -8.17 14.72
N LEU A 46 23.48 -8.47 15.01
CA LEU A 46 22.39 -7.50 14.93
C LEU A 46 22.57 -6.35 15.92
N ASP A 47 23.04 -6.67 17.13
CA ASP A 47 23.24 -5.69 18.20
C ASP A 47 24.34 -4.65 17.84
N GLN A 48 25.23 -4.97 16.91
CA GLN A 48 26.30 -4.08 16.43
C GLN A 48 26.15 -3.66 14.96
N GLY A 49 25.04 -4.00 14.29
CA GLY A 49 24.80 -3.67 12.89
C GLY A 49 25.78 -4.26 11.87
N LYS A 50 26.59 -5.23 12.27
CA LYS A 50 27.65 -5.83 11.45
C LYS A 50 27.13 -7.06 10.69
N LEU A 51 27.51 -7.16 9.42
CA LEU A 51 27.19 -8.28 8.54
C LEU A 51 28.39 -8.58 7.64
N VAL A 52 28.77 -9.85 7.56
CA VAL A 52 29.72 -10.37 6.54
C VAL A 52 29.16 -11.64 5.92
N MET A 53 29.67 -12.01 4.75
CA MET A 53 29.32 -13.26 4.09
C MET A 53 30.54 -14.18 4.02
N THR A 54 30.27 -15.49 4.04
CA THR A 54 31.34 -16.49 3.88
C THR A 54 31.85 -16.52 2.44
N ASN A 55 33.18 -16.80 2.30
CA ASN A 55 33.83 -16.99 1.00
C ASN A 55 33.56 -18.39 0.41
N LEU A 56 34.20 -18.72 -0.72
CA LEU A 56 34.11 -20.05 -1.40
C LEU A 56 34.45 -21.24 -0.48
N HIS A 57 35.30 -21.02 0.50
CA HIS A 57 35.71 -22.02 1.46
C HIS A 57 34.85 -22.07 2.72
N GLY A 58 33.75 -21.28 2.73
CA GLY A 58 32.85 -21.14 3.86
C GLY A 58 33.40 -20.27 4.98
N GLU A 59 34.53 -19.56 4.77
CA GLU A 59 35.21 -18.79 5.79
C GLU A 59 34.68 -17.37 5.92
N PHE A 60 34.70 -16.83 7.14
CA PHE A 60 34.31 -15.46 7.44
C PHE A 60 35.26 -14.80 8.42
N HIS A 61 35.31 -13.47 8.36
CA HIS A 61 36.10 -12.63 9.24
C HIS A 61 35.36 -11.31 9.50
N ILE A 62 35.20 -10.95 10.80
CA ILE A 62 34.47 -9.75 11.22
C ILE A 62 35.08 -9.16 12.49
N GLU A 63 35.27 -7.84 12.51
CA GLU A 63 35.68 -7.09 13.69
C GLU A 63 34.48 -6.53 14.42
N LEU A 64 34.41 -6.80 15.72
CA LEU A 64 33.27 -6.53 16.60
C LEU A 64 33.71 -5.81 17.87
N GLN A 65 32.80 -5.06 18.47
CA GLN A 65 33.00 -4.50 19.80
C GLN A 65 32.79 -5.58 20.86
N SER A 66 33.62 -5.58 21.89
CA SER A 66 33.50 -6.52 23.00
C SER A 66 32.45 -6.02 23.98
N GLU A 67 31.39 -6.80 24.13
CA GLU A 67 30.29 -6.58 25.07
C GLU A 67 30.18 -7.80 26.00
N ASP A 68 29.36 -7.70 27.07
CA ASP A 68 29.13 -8.80 28.00
C ASP A 68 28.61 -10.05 27.30
N SER A 69 27.79 -9.87 26.26
CA SER A 69 27.35 -10.94 25.35
C SER A 69 27.17 -10.42 23.94
N VAL A 70 27.70 -11.12 22.94
CA VAL A 70 27.58 -10.82 21.53
C VAL A 70 26.81 -11.95 20.84
N LYS A 71 25.68 -11.63 20.26
CA LYS A 71 24.79 -12.58 19.56
C LYS A 71 25.11 -12.62 18.08
N VAL A 72 25.71 -13.73 17.63
CA VAL A 72 26.08 -13.94 16.22
C VAL A 72 25.06 -14.87 15.57
N VAL A 73 24.50 -14.45 14.45
CA VAL A 73 23.51 -15.19 13.69
C VAL A 73 24.12 -15.64 12.36
N PHE A 74 24.02 -16.91 12.07
CA PHE A 74 24.47 -17.56 10.83
C PHE A 74 23.27 -18.01 10.04
N ALA A 75 23.13 -17.53 8.80
CA ALA A 75 22.00 -17.89 7.97
C ALA A 75 22.38 -18.04 6.49
N MET A 76 21.75 -19.00 5.84
CA MET A 76 21.86 -19.24 4.41
C MET A 76 20.53 -19.78 3.88
N VAL A 77 20.16 -19.40 2.68
CA VAL A 77 18.94 -19.88 2.03
C VAL A 77 19.01 -21.40 1.84
N GLY A 78 18.01 -22.10 2.36
CA GLY A 78 17.96 -23.59 2.35
C GLY A 78 18.53 -24.25 3.60
N TYR A 79 19.05 -23.49 4.56
CA TYR A 79 19.58 -23.98 5.82
C TYR A 79 18.89 -23.35 7.02
N ARG A 80 18.81 -24.06 8.14
CA ARG A 80 18.29 -23.51 9.40
C ARG A 80 19.23 -22.46 9.96
N THR A 81 18.68 -21.30 10.26
CA THR A 81 19.41 -20.24 10.93
C THR A 81 19.94 -20.72 12.29
N LYS A 82 21.20 -20.48 12.55
CA LYS A 82 21.88 -20.86 13.80
C LYS A 82 22.40 -19.63 14.51
N THR A 83 22.08 -19.49 15.78
CA THR A 83 22.55 -18.41 16.63
C THR A 83 23.60 -18.91 17.59
N ARG A 84 24.67 -18.14 17.81
CA ARG A 84 25.68 -18.34 18.82
C ARG A 84 25.82 -17.11 19.69
N ILE A 85 25.88 -17.31 20.99
CA ILE A 85 26.11 -16.25 21.99
C ILE A 85 27.52 -16.38 22.48
N LEU A 86 28.34 -15.35 22.27
CA LEU A 86 29.70 -15.23 22.81
C LEU A 86 29.62 -14.41 24.09
N ARG A 87 30.05 -14.96 25.20
CA ARG A 87 30.09 -14.26 26.49
C ARG A 87 31.48 -13.70 26.72
N HIS A 88 31.56 -12.40 27.03
CA HIS A 88 32.80 -11.64 27.26
C HIS A 88 33.90 -11.91 26.22
N PRO A 89 33.61 -11.81 24.88
CA PRO A 89 34.62 -12.16 23.88
C PRO A 89 35.78 -11.16 23.90
N ARG A 90 37.02 -11.67 23.82
CA ARG A 90 38.23 -10.86 23.78
C ARG A 90 39.21 -11.45 22.77
N GLY A 91 40.04 -10.59 22.18
CA GLY A 91 41.10 -11.00 21.27
C GLY A 91 40.56 -11.63 19.97
N LYS A 92 41.15 -12.75 19.55
CA LYS A 92 40.75 -13.47 18.33
C LYS A 92 39.92 -14.70 18.72
N GLN A 93 38.66 -14.74 18.24
CA GLN A 93 37.76 -15.86 18.48
C GLN A 93 37.54 -16.62 17.16
N THR A 94 37.57 -17.94 17.22
CA THR A 94 37.37 -18.80 16.05
C THR A 94 36.15 -19.69 16.26
N LEU A 95 35.19 -19.67 15.30
CA LEU A 95 33.98 -20.49 15.33
C LEU A 95 33.93 -21.44 14.14
N GLN A 96 33.58 -22.69 14.39
CA GLN A 96 33.10 -23.60 13.36
C GLN A 96 31.61 -23.80 13.52
N VAL A 97 30.84 -23.52 12.45
CA VAL A 97 29.40 -23.53 12.49
C VAL A 97 28.88 -24.46 11.40
N GLN A 98 28.20 -25.53 11.81
CA GLN A 98 27.44 -26.36 10.85
C GLN A 98 26.02 -25.90 10.82
N LEU A 99 25.49 -25.64 9.62
CA LEU A 99 24.08 -25.37 9.36
C LEU A 99 23.40 -26.67 8.92
N ALA A 100 22.27 -26.98 9.55
CA ALA A 100 21.42 -28.09 9.12
C ALA A 100 20.51 -27.65 7.97
N ASP A 101 20.24 -28.55 7.04
CA ASP A 101 19.28 -28.31 5.97
C ASP A 101 17.93 -27.90 6.56
N ASP A 102 17.32 -26.88 6.00
CA ASP A 102 15.96 -26.48 6.37
C ASP A 102 14.95 -27.31 5.57
N ASN A 103 14.54 -28.45 6.16
CA ASN A 103 13.49 -29.29 5.59
C ASN A 103 12.10 -28.67 5.69
N MET A 104 11.98 -27.49 6.25
CA MET A 104 10.72 -26.78 6.39
C MET A 104 10.49 -25.87 5.17
N LEU A 105 9.26 -25.81 4.67
CA LEU A 105 8.79 -24.85 3.67
C LEU A 105 8.77 -23.41 4.19
N ASN A 106 9.49 -23.15 5.27
CA ASN A 106 9.62 -21.81 5.79
C ASN A 106 10.64 -21.07 4.94
N GLU A 107 10.19 -20.01 4.33
CA GLU A 107 11.08 -18.93 3.93
C GLU A 107 11.94 -18.57 5.13
N VAL A 108 13.26 -18.71 5.01
CA VAL A 108 14.18 -18.37 6.08
C VAL A 108 14.03 -16.88 6.34
N VAL A 109 13.34 -16.50 7.40
CA VAL A 109 13.39 -15.14 7.91
C VAL A 109 14.78 -15.00 8.52
N VAL A 110 15.71 -14.51 7.74
CA VAL A 110 16.92 -13.92 8.26
C VAL A 110 16.48 -12.57 8.82
N GLU A 111 16.40 -12.46 10.14
CA GLU A 111 16.40 -11.16 10.83
C GLU A 111 17.81 -10.54 10.69
N GLY A 112 18.22 -10.32 9.52
CA GLY A 112 19.40 -9.63 9.08
C GLY A 112 19.15 -9.34 7.62
N LYS A 113 19.02 -8.06 7.29
CA LYS A 113 18.67 -7.48 6.01
C LYS A 113 19.17 -8.33 4.84
N THR A 114 18.34 -9.29 4.40
CA THR A 114 18.59 -10.03 3.15
C THR A 114 18.75 -9.00 2.04
N PRO A 115 19.75 -9.10 1.17
CA PRO A 115 19.84 -8.23 0.00
C PRO A 115 18.50 -8.28 -0.72
N GLN A 116 17.85 -7.13 -0.87
CA GLN A 116 16.58 -7.05 -1.56
C GLN A 116 16.78 -7.49 -3.00
N HIS A 117 16.06 -8.51 -3.42
CA HIS A 117 16.09 -8.97 -4.79
C HIS A 117 15.10 -8.14 -5.62
N GLY A 118 15.55 -7.57 -6.73
CA GLY A 118 14.72 -6.73 -7.59
C GLY A 118 14.37 -5.37 -6.99
N THR A 119 13.26 -4.80 -7.40
CA THR A 119 12.74 -3.49 -6.96
C THR A 119 11.80 -3.57 -5.75
N THR A 120 11.42 -4.77 -5.31
CA THR A 120 10.49 -4.98 -4.20
C THR A 120 11.15 -4.66 -2.86
N GLN A 121 10.60 -3.67 -2.16
CA GLN A 121 11.03 -3.30 -0.81
C GLN A 121 10.24 -4.10 0.23
N GLN A 122 10.93 -4.62 1.25
CA GLN A 122 10.27 -5.22 2.41
C GLN A 122 9.99 -4.13 3.44
N LEU A 123 8.75 -4.08 3.91
CA LEU A 123 8.28 -3.10 4.89
C LEU A 123 7.82 -3.82 6.16
N ASP A 124 8.15 -3.28 7.33
CA ASP A 124 7.70 -3.81 8.62
C ASP A 124 6.43 -3.07 9.09
N VAL A 125 5.41 -3.84 9.45
CA VAL A 125 4.10 -3.31 9.86
C VAL A 125 4.00 -3.10 11.38
N LYS A 126 5.00 -3.51 12.18
CA LYS A 126 4.89 -3.54 13.65
C LYS A 126 4.64 -2.17 14.25
N ASP A 127 5.37 -1.16 13.80
CA ASP A 127 5.26 0.20 14.32
C ASP A 127 3.98 0.92 13.89
N MET A 128 3.39 0.51 12.77
CA MET A 128 2.16 1.10 12.25
C MET A 128 0.92 0.79 13.10
N LYS A 129 0.92 -0.30 13.89
CA LYS A 129 -0.19 -0.66 14.76
C LYS A 129 -0.46 0.36 15.87
N THR A 130 0.58 1.05 16.29
CA THR A 130 0.49 2.10 17.33
C THR A 130 0.49 3.51 16.74
N ALA A 131 0.56 3.67 15.43
CA ALA A 131 0.53 4.95 14.76
C ALA A 131 -0.90 5.50 14.65
N PRO A 132 -1.09 6.84 14.65
CA PRO A 132 -2.39 7.44 14.41
C PRO A 132 -2.90 7.05 13.02
N SER A 133 -4.16 6.67 12.93
CA SER A 133 -4.79 6.19 11.70
C SER A 133 -6.20 6.72 11.61
N ALA A 134 -6.53 7.35 10.49
CA ALA A 134 -7.88 7.78 10.18
C ALA A 134 -8.72 6.64 9.59
N THR A 135 -8.10 5.77 8.80
CA THR A 135 -8.81 4.66 8.13
C THR A 135 -8.77 3.36 8.93
N GLY A 136 -7.82 3.19 9.86
CA GLY A 136 -7.53 1.91 10.52
C GLY A 136 -6.94 0.86 9.60
N ASN A 137 -6.51 1.25 8.39
CA ASN A 137 -5.88 0.38 7.39
C ASN A 137 -4.36 0.57 7.41
N ALA A 138 -3.71 0.11 8.48
CA ALA A 138 -2.30 0.38 8.75
C ALA A 138 -1.32 0.00 7.61
N VAL A 139 -1.63 -1.02 6.83
CA VAL A 139 -0.78 -1.44 5.70
C VAL A 139 -0.85 -0.41 4.58
N GLU A 140 -2.04 -0.01 4.15
CA GLU A 140 -2.22 0.97 3.07
C GLU A 140 -1.69 2.34 3.49
N GLU A 141 -1.91 2.76 4.73
CA GLU A 141 -1.35 4.01 5.25
C GLU A 141 0.19 4.00 5.28
N MET A 142 0.79 2.85 5.58
CA MET A 142 2.23 2.67 5.45
C MET A 142 2.68 2.80 3.99
N ILE A 143 1.94 2.20 3.04
CA ILE A 143 2.22 2.32 1.61
C ILE A 143 2.07 3.77 1.15
N GLN A 144 1.02 4.47 1.56
CA GLN A 144 0.79 5.88 1.22
C GLN A 144 1.91 6.82 1.67
N SER A 145 2.67 6.44 2.70
CA SER A 145 3.83 7.20 3.19
C SER A 145 5.15 6.86 2.50
N GLN A 146 5.15 5.91 1.53
CA GLN A 146 6.36 5.55 0.80
C GLN A 146 6.66 6.55 -0.33
N ALA A 147 7.94 6.61 -0.72
CA ALA A 147 8.37 7.41 -1.87
C ALA A 147 7.73 6.89 -3.17
N GLY A 148 7.33 7.79 -4.06
CA GLY A 148 6.61 7.45 -5.29
C GLY A 148 5.13 7.15 -5.11
N VAL A 149 4.61 7.25 -3.90
CA VAL A 149 3.19 7.04 -3.61
C VAL A 149 2.54 8.37 -3.25
N SER A 150 1.36 8.60 -3.79
CA SER A 150 0.57 9.79 -3.55
C SER A 150 -0.85 9.45 -3.11
N THR A 151 -1.40 10.30 -2.26
CA THR A 151 -2.79 10.28 -1.82
C THR A 151 -3.29 11.70 -1.64
N HIS A 152 -4.59 11.90 -1.75
CA HIS A 152 -5.23 13.21 -1.56
C HIS A 152 -6.38 13.14 -0.56
N SER A 153 -6.65 11.97 0.02
CA SER A 153 -7.75 11.76 0.94
C SER A 153 -7.33 10.82 2.07
N GLU A 154 -7.52 11.27 3.29
CA GLU A 154 -7.33 10.46 4.49
C GLU A 154 -8.48 9.49 4.75
N LEU A 155 -9.57 9.60 4.02
CA LEU A 155 -10.71 8.68 4.13
C LEU A 155 -10.54 7.44 3.26
N SER A 156 -9.57 7.47 2.33
CA SER A 156 -9.35 6.42 1.35
C SER A 156 -8.20 5.50 1.71
N SER A 157 -8.39 4.20 1.52
CA SER A 157 -7.31 3.20 1.53
C SER A 157 -6.61 3.09 0.17
N GLN A 158 -7.12 3.74 -0.87
CA GLN A 158 -6.54 3.76 -2.20
C GLN A 158 -5.27 4.61 -2.22
N TYR A 159 -4.36 4.26 -3.11
CA TYR A 159 -3.11 5.00 -3.33
C TYR A 159 -2.75 4.98 -4.80
N ASN A 160 -2.12 6.06 -5.24
CA ASN A 160 -1.60 6.23 -6.59
C ASN A 160 -0.08 6.04 -6.57
N VAL A 161 0.47 5.39 -7.58
CA VAL A 161 1.91 5.12 -7.63
C VAL A 161 2.50 5.69 -8.91
N ARG A 162 3.40 6.69 -8.76
CA ARG A 162 4.10 7.31 -9.87
C ARG A 162 3.16 7.70 -11.01
N GLY A 163 2.11 8.42 -10.65
CA GLY A 163 1.11 8.92 -11.58
C GLY A 163 0.09 7.90 -12.10
N GLY A 164 0.24 6.64 -11.76
CA GLY A 164 -0.79 5.64 -12.05
C GLY A 164 -1.94 5.71 -11.06
N SER A 165 -3.14 5.37 -11.51
CA SER A 165 -4.33 5.34 -10.67
C SER A 165 -4.34 4.13 -9.73
N PHE A 166 -5.23 4.13 -8.74
CA PHE A 166 -5.31 3.07 -7.73
C PHE A 166 -5.59 1.68 -8.33
N ASP A 167 -6.28 1.60 -9.44
CA ASP A 167 -6.61 0.35 -10.15
C ASP A 167 -5.42 -0.20 -10.96
N GLU A 168 -4.35 0.57 -11.12
CA GLU A 168 -3.08 0.11 -11.69
C GLU A 168 -2.17 -0.63 -10.70
N ASN A 169 -2.64 -0.87 -9.48
CA ASN A 169 -1.89 -1.55 -8.43
C ASN A 169 -2.36 -3.00 -8.28
N SER A 170 -1.43 -3.94 -8.26
CA SER A 170 -1.72 -5.34 -7.96
C SER A 170 -1.53 -5.63 -6.48
N VAL A 171 -2.39 -6.48 -5.92
CA VAL A 171 -2.26 -6.98 -4.54
C VAL A 171 -2.28 -8.50 -4.56
N TYR A 172 -1.30 -9.08 -3.91
CA TYR A 172 -1.17 -10.52 -3.73
C TYR A 172 -1.23 -10.86 -2.24
N ILE A 173 -1.92 -11.94 -1.90
CA ILE A 173 -1.92 -12.53 -0.55
C ILE A 173 -1.47 -13.98 -0.69
N ASN A 174 -0.34 -14.34 -0.09
CA ASN A 174 0.26 -15.67 -0.15
C ASN A 174 0.32 -16.23 -1.60
N ASN A 175 0.86 -15.45 -2.55
CA ASN A 175 1.01 -15.75 -3.99
C ASN A 175 -0.31 -15.83 -4.79
N VAL A 176 -1.45 -15.48 -4.21
CA VAL A 176 -2.73 -15.40 -4.92
C VAL A 176 -3.09 -13.95 -5.16
N GLU A 177 -3.34 -13.60 -6.43
CA GLU A 177 -3.81 -12.27 -6.80
C GLU A 177 -5.22 -12.03 -6.27
N VAL A 178 -5.43 -10.87 -5.65
CA VAL A 178 -6.75 -10.40 -5.23
C VAL A 178 -7.38 -9.60 -6.36
N TYR A 179 -8.52 -10.04 -6.86
CA TYR A 179 -9.16 -9.43 -8.04
C TYR A 179 -9.54 -7.97 -7.83
N ARG A 180 -10.11 -7.63 -6.68
CA ARG A 180 -10.47 -6.24 -6.30
C ARG A 180 -10.02 -5.97 -4.87
N PRO A 181 -8.78 -5.56 -4.67
CA PRO A 181 -8.23 -5.37 -3.32
C PRO A 181 -8.87 -4.20 -2.56
N PHE A 182 -9.36 -3.18 -3.27
CA PHE A 182 -10.07 -2.03 -2.71
C PHE A 182 -11.55 -2.29 -2.86
N LEU A 183 -12.20 -2.66 -1.76
CA LEU A 183 -13.50 -3.31 -1.75
C LEU A 183 -14.66 -2.39 -2.07
N VAL A 184 -14.54 -1.09 -1.81
CA VAL A 184 -15.66 -0.17 -1.94
C VAL A 184 -15.19 1.21 -2.36
N ARG A 185 -15.95 1.80 -3.25
CA ARG A 185 -15.94 3.23 -3.49
C ARG A 185 -17.39 3.72 -3.56
N SER A 186 -17.86 4.36 -2.52
CA SER A 186 -19.13 5.04 -2.50
C SER A 186 -18.87 6.52 -2.16
N GLY A 187 -18.99 7.34 -3.19
CA GLY A 187 -18.93 8.79 -3.06
C GLY A 187 -17.76 9.32 -2.28
N GLN A 188 -18.01 9.74 -1.04
CA GLN A 188 -17.02 10.38 -0.16
C GLN A 188 -16.35 9.41 0.79
N GLN A 189 -16.78 8.16 0.83
CA GLN A 189 -16.27 7.17 1.76
C GLN A 189 -15.81 5.90 1.08
N GLU A 190 -14.67 5.37 1.55
CA GLU A 190 -14.18 4.06 1.16
C GLU A 190 -14.23 3.08 2.30
N GLY A 191 -14.53 1.83 1.97
CA GLY A 191 -14.59 0.75 2.91
C GLY A 191 -13.22 0.25 3.37
N LEU A 192 -13.24 -0.84 4.13
CA LEU A 192 -12.03 -1.55 4.51
C LEU A 192 -11.35 -2.14 3.29
N SER A 193 -10.03 -2.05 3.26
CA SER A 193 -9.20 -2.88 2.40
C SER A 193 -9.37 -4.36 2.76
N ILE A 194 -9.18 -5.25 1.77
CA ILE A 194 -9.15 -6.69 2.03
C ILE A 194 -8.01 -7.10 2.97
N ILE A 195 -6.96 -6.30 3.10
CA ILE A 195 -5.82 -6.64 3.94
C ILE A 195 -6.16 -6.39 5.41
N ASN A 196 -6.11 -7.45 6.21
CA ASN A 196 -6.21 -7.33 7.67
C ASN A 196 -4.81 -7.16 8.28
N PRO A 197 -4.44 -5.97 8.79
CA PRO A 197 -3.08 -5.70 9.27
C PRO A 197 -2.65 -6.58 10.45
N ASP A 198 -3.60 -7.10 11.25
CA ASP A 198 -3.28 -7.98 12.37
C ASP A 198 -2.81 -9.37 11.92
N MET A 199 -3.22 -9.80 10.73
CA MET A 199 -2.83 -11.08 10.12
C MET A 199 -1.55 -11.00 9.30
N VAL A 200 -1.02 -9.80 9.01
CA VAL A 200 0.14 -9.60 8.14
C VAL A 200 1.45 -9.89 8.87
N ASP A 201 2.31 -10.70 8.26
CA ASP A 201 3.69 -10.97 8.68
C ASP A 201 4.68 -10.11 7.89
N LYS A 202 4.56 -10.12 6.54
CA LYS A 202 5.47 -9.40 5.65
C LYS A 202 4.71 -8.63 4.59
N VAL A 203 5.26 -7.49 4.23
CA VAL A 203 4.79 -6.63 3.16
C VAL A 203 5.92 -6.39 2.18
N GLY A 204 5.78 -6.91 0.97
CA GLY A 204 6.63 -6.57 -0.17
C GLY A 204 5.96 -5.53 -1.04
N PHE A 205 6.63 -4.42 -1.33
CA PHE A 205 6.07 -3.36 -2.16
C PHE A 205 7.04 -2.92 -3.24
N ALA A 206 6.57 -2.84 -4.48
CA ALA A 206 7.34 -2.37 -5.63
C ALA A 206 6.60 -1.25 -6.35
N THR A 207 7.24 -0.10 -6.52
CA THR A 207 6.74 1.11 -7.19
C THR A 207 7.00 1.14 -8.71
N GLY A 208 7.17 -0.02 -9.31
CA GLY A 208 7.48 -0.25 -10.72
C GLY A 208 8.68 -1.19 -10.88
N GLY A 209 8.98 -1.62 -12.10
CA GLY A 209 10.08 -2.53 -12.35
C GLY A 209 9.93 -3.91 -11.70
N PHE A 210 8.70 -4.28 -11.29
CA PHE A 210 8.44 -5.53 -10.57
C PHE A 210 8.54 -6.76 -11.47
N GLU A 211 8.81 -7.90 -10.83
CA GLU A 211 9.10 -9.19 -11.46
C GLU A 211 7.95 -9.73 -12.33
N ALA A 212 8.25 -10.70 -13.23
CA ALA A 212 7.28 -11.29 -14.15
C ALA A 212 6.16 -12.10 -13.45
N LYS A 213 6.38 -12.55 -12.21
CA LYS A 213 5.35 -13.23 -11.40
C LYS A 213 4.13 -12.36 -11.10
N TYR A 214 4.32 -11.03 -11.01
CA TYR A 214 3.24 -10.08 -10.81
C TYR A 214 2.66 -9.65 -12.16
N GLY A 215 1.35 -9.76 -12.34
CA GLY A 215 0.69 -9.59 -13.63
C GLY A 215 -0.19 -8.36 -13.73
N ASP A 216 -0.49 -8.03 -14.96
CA ASP A 216 -1.62 -7.26 -15.47
C ASP A 216 -1.90 -5.91 -14.78
N LYS A 217 -0.84 -5.24 -14.30
CA LYS A 217 -0.88 -3.89 -13.72
C LYS A 217 0.34 -3.09 -14.15
N MET A 218 0.19 -1.76 -14.20
CA MET A 218 1.21 -0.87 -14.76
C MET A 218 1.97 -0.07 -13.70
N SER A 219 1.48 0.01 -12.45
CA SER A 219 2.05 0.95 -11.49
C SER A 219 2.75 0.31 -10.32
N SER A 220 2.13 -0.59 -9.60
CA SER A 220 2.78 -1.23 -8.45
C SER A 220 2.37 -2.68 -8.23
N ALA A 221 3.17 -3.37 -7.41
CA ALA A 221 2.84 -4.68 -6.87
C ALA A 221 3.02 -4.68 -5.36
N LEU A 222 1.97 -5.09 -4.64
CA LEU A 222 1.93 -5.27 -3.21
C LEU A 222 1.79 -6.76 -2.90
N ASP A 223 2.77 -7.34 -2.23
CA ASP A 223 2.84 -8.77 -1.91
C ASP A 223 2.75 -8.97 -0.39
N ILE A 224 1.66 -9.53 0.06
CA ILE A 224 1.34 -9.74 1.47
C ILE A 224 1.53 -11.19 1.83
N THR A 225 2.28 -11.44 2.90
CA THR A 225 2.37 -12.76 3.52
C THR A 225 1.65 -12.74 4.86
N TYR A 226 0.70 -13.64 5.07
CA TYR A 226 0.00 -13.79 6.35
C TYR A 226 0.83 -14.58 7.37
N LYS A 227 0.63 -14.23 8.64
CA LYS A 227 1.34 -14.82 9.78
C LYS A 227 1.12 -16.32 9.89
N ARG A 228 2.19 -17.02 10.21
CA ARG A 228 2.22 -18.38 10.71
C ARG A 228 2.85 -18.37 12.09
N PRO A 229 2.07 -18.12 13.14
CA PRO A 229 2.60 -17.97 14.48
C PRO A 229 3.31 -19.26 14.94
N LYS A 230 4.37 -19.11 15.75
CA LYS A 230 5.11 -20.22 16.35
C LYS A 230 4.48 -20.65 17.69
N HIS A 231 3.77 -19.75 18.32
CA HIS A 231 3.05 -19.91 19.58
C HIS A 231 1.63 -19.34 19.44
N THR A 232 0.73 -19.76 20.31
CA THR A 232 -0.58 -19.12 20.39
C THR A 232 -0.41 -17.67 20.83
N GLU A 233 -0.98 -16.76 20.04
CA GLU A 233 -0.88 -15.32 20.24
C GLU A 233 -2.20 -14.65 19.82
N GLY A 234 -2.45 -13.47 20.32
CA GLY A 234 -3.61 -12.71 19.89
C GLY A 234 -3.53 -11.25 20.28
N ASN A 235 -4.44 -10.48 19.72
CA ASN A 235 -4.68 -9.12 20.16
C ASN A 235 -6.17 -8.75 20.03
N ILE A 236 -6.58 -7.80 20.83
CA ILE A 236 -7.88 -7.14 20.75
C ILE A 236 -7.63 -5.65 20.79
N SER A 237 -8.13 -4.91 19.83
CA SER A 237 -8.07 -3.46 19.82
C SER A 237 -9.45 -2.84 19.73
N ALA A 238 -9.64 -1.69 20.36
CA ALA A 238 -10.83 -0.88 20.27
C ALA A 238 -10.46 0.60 20.22
N SER A 239 -11.21 1.36 19.43
CA SER A 239 -11.07 2.81 19.28
C SER A 239 -12.42 3.44 18.96
N LEU A 240 -12.48 4.76 18.88
CA LEU A 240 -13.69 5.47 18.43
C LEU A 240 -14.05 5.16 16.97
N LEU A 241 -13.11 4.61 16.19
CA LEU A 241 -13.29 4.26 14.78
C LEU A 241 -13.69 2.79 14.56
N GLY A 242 -13.71 1.96 15.63
CA GLY A 242 -14.09 0.57 15.54
C GLY A 242 -13.30 -0.34 16.47
N ALA A 243 -13.41 -1.65 16.21
CA ALA A 243 -12.74 -2.68 16.99
C ALA A 243 -12.18 -3.78 16.10
N SER A 244 -11.10 -4.42 16.52
CA SER A 244 -10.55 -5.62 15.86
C SER A 244 -10.12 -6.67 16.87
N GLY A 245 -10.13 -7.92 16.44
CA GLY A 245 -9.63 -9.04 17.19
C GLY A 245 -8.84 -9.97 16.28
N TYR A 246 -7.71 -10.44 16.76
CA TYR A 246 -6.85 -11.41 16.09
C TYR A 246 -6.53 -12.55 17.05
N LEU A 247 -6.60 -13.78 16.56
CA LEU A 247 -6.23 -14.99 17.27
C LEU A 247 -5.42 -15.90 16.35
N GLY A 248 -4.19 -16.17 16.73
CA GLY A 248 -3.31 -17.13 16.08
C GLY A 248 -3.08 -18.35 16.98
N ILE A 249 -3.46 -19.53 16.52
CA ILE A 249 -3.26 -20.80 17.21
C ILE A 249 -2.14 -21.56 16.49
N ALA A 250 -1.15 -22.03 17.25
CA ALA A 250 -0.03 -22.78 16.72
C ALA A 250 0.15 -24.11 17.42
N THR A 251 0.27 -25.16 16.60
CA THR A 251 0.71 -26.49 17.02
C THR A 251 1.93 -26.90 16.21
N LYS A 252 2.49 -28.08 16.46
CA LYS A 252 3.68 -28.56 15.73
C LYS A 252 3.51 -28.57 14.20
N ASN A 253 2.30 -28.91 13.71
CA ASN A 253 2.06 -29.13 12.29
C ASN A 253 0.94 -28.25 11.71
N LEU A 254 0.24 -27.48 12.55
CA LEU A 254 -0.89 -26.66 12.15
C LEU A 254 -0.76 -25.27 12.73
N THR A 255 -0.96 -24.26 11.89
CA THR A 255 -1.20 -22.88 12.32
C THR A 255 -2.56 -22.44 11.81
N TRP A 256 -3.33 -21.77 12.66
CA TRP A 256 -4.65 -21.27 12.31
C TRP A 256 -4.79 -19.85 12.87
N THR A 257 -4.90 -18.88 11.97
CA THR A 257 -5.06 -17.49 12.33
C THR A 257 -6.43 -16.97 11.93
N ASN A 258 -7.03 -16.17 12.77
CA ASN A 258 -8.34 -15.58 12.57
C ASN A 258 -8.28 -14.08 12.89
N GLY A 259 -8.93 -13.29 12.07
CA GLY A 259 -9.05 -11.85 12.26
C GLY A 259 -10.50 -11.41 12.05
N LEU A 260 -11.02 -10.63 12.96
CA LEU A 260 -12.34 -10.02 12.90
C LEU A 260 -12.17 -8.51 13.01
N ARG A 261 -12.78 -7.74 12.11
CA ARG A 261 -12.77 -6.27 12.16
C ARG A 261 -14.19 -5.74 12.05
N TYR A 262 -14.50 -4.83 12.94
CA TYR A 262 -15.65 -3.96 12.85
C TYR A 262 -15.19 -2.51 12.77
N LYS A 263 -15.72 -1.73 11.85
CA LYS A 263 -15.34 -0.34 11.67
C LYS A 263 -16.56 0.52 11.41
N THR A 264 -16.54 1.71 11.98
CA THR A 264 -17.49 2.77 11.70
C THR A 264 -16.76 4.09 11.58
N ASN A 265 -16.94 4.78 10.45
CA ASN A 265 -16.36 6.11 10.25
C ASN A 265 -17.34 7.23 10.63
N ARG A 266 -18.43 6.91 11.32
CA ARG A 266 -19.45 7.88 11.69
C ARG A 266 -18.88 9.11 12.40
N TYR A 267 -17.94 8.88 13.32
CA TYR A 267 -17.27 9.95 14.06
C TYR A 267 -16.40 10.83 13.14
N LEU A 268 -15.67 10.25 12.19
CA LEU A 268 -14.86 11.00 11.23
C LEU A 268 -15.72 11.79 10.25
N LEU A 269 -16.74 11.16 9.71
CA LEU A 269 -17.63 11.75 8.71
C LEU A 269 -18.50 12.87 9.31
N GLY A 270 -18.84 12.80 10.60
CA GLY A 270 -19.53 13.88 11.31
C GLY A 270 -18.71 15.17 11.47
N SER A 271 -17.44 15.18 11.05
CA SER A 271 -16.61 16.39 11.02
C SER A 271 -16.40 16.96 9.62
N LEU A 272 -17.00 16.35 8.60
CA LEU A 272 -17.01 16.92 7.25
C LEU A 272 -17.87 18.18 7.25
N GLU A 273 -17.47 19.19 6.48
CA GLU A 273 -18.33 20.36 6.22
C GLU A 273 -19.58 20.02 5.41
N THR A 274 -19.56 18.89 4.68
CA THR A 274 -20.76 18.28 4.14
C THR A 274 -21.54 17.62 5.26
N GLU A 275 -22.40 18.40 5.92
CA GLU A 275 -23.26 17.90 6.95
C GLU A 275 -24.18 16.81 6.43
N GLY A 276 -24.36 15.76 7.25
CA GLY A 276 -25.23 14.65 6.90
C GLY A 276 -25.18 13.55 7.96
N GLU A 277 -26.26 12.80 8.06
CA GLU A 277 -26.29 11.63 8.94
C GLU A 277 -25.64 10.43 8.23
N TYR A 278 -24.36 10.22 8.54
CA TYR A 278 -23.57 9.10 8.00
C TYR A 278 -23.65 7.90 8.95
N LYS A 279 -24.09 6.75 8.42
CA LYS A 279 -24.18 5.48 9.18
C LYS A 279 -23.41 4.37 8.48
N PRO A 280 -22.07 4.50 8.31
CA PRO A 280 -21.26 3.41 7.75
C PRO A 280 -21.08 2.31 8.78
N ASN A 281 -21.13 1.08 8.28
CA ASN A 281 -20.90 -0.11 9.07
C ASN A 281 -20.15 -1.15 8.24
N PHE A 282 -18.95 -1.48 8.67
CA PHE A 282 -18.08 -2.45 8.00
C PHE A 282 -17.81 -3.61 8.94
N LEU A 283 -18.03 -4.82 8.46
CA LEU A 283 -17.69 -6.06 9.15
C LEU A 283 -16.86 -6.94 8.21
N ASP A 284 -15.74 -7.45 8.71
CA ASP A 284 -14.84 -8.31 7.96
C ASP A 284 -14.33 -9.43 8.87
N TYR A 285 -14.45 -10.67 8.40
CA TYR A 285 -13.87 -11.84 9.03
C TYR A 285 -12.92 -12.53 8.05
N GLN A 286 -11.72 -12.81 8.53
CA GLN A 286 -10.70 -13.53 7.77
C GLN A 286 -10.13 -14.68 8.55
N THR A 287 -9.79 -15.76 7.86
CA THR A 287 -9.15 -16.93 8.43
C THR A 287 -8.04 -17.42 7.51
N TYR A 288 -6.92 -17.82 8.09
CA TYR A 288 -5.83 -18.48 7.38
C TYR A 288 -5.40 -19.72 8.14
N LEU A 289 -5.47 -20.85 7.48
CA LEU A 289 -5.07 -22.15 8.02
C LEU A 289 -3.91 -22.68 7.18
N SER A 290 -2.82 -23.07 7.84
CA SER A 290 -1.68 -23.73 7.22
C SER A 290 -1.36 -25.04 7.95
N TRP A 291 -1.49 -26.14 7.25
CA TRP A 291 -1.30 -27.48 7.77
C TRP A 291 -0.16 -28.19 7.05
N LYS A 292 0.75 -28.79 7.81
CA LYS A 292 1.88 -29.58 7.34
C LYS A 292 1.72 -31.04 7.77
N PRO A 293 0.96 -31.86 7.06
CA PRO A 293 0.75 -33.28 7.42
C PRO A 293 2.08 -34.05 7.41
N LYS A 294 3.01 -33.68 6.56
CA LYS A 294 4.38 -34.21 6.48
C LYS A 294 5.36 -33.05 6.20
N SER A 295 6.64 -33.25 6.45
CA SER A 295 7.67 -32.22 6.26
C SER A 295 7.76 -31.69 4.81
N ASN A 296 7.34 -32.47 3.82
CA ASN A 296 7.37 -32.15 2.41
C ASN A 296 6.01 -31.76 1.80
N TRP A 297 4.92 -31.72 2.60
CA TRP A 297 3.60 -31.31 2.19
C TRP A 297 3.12 -30.14 3.02
N GLN A 298 2.52 -29.17 2.36
CA GLN A 298 1.85 -28.05 3.01
C GLN A 298 0.52 -27.78 2.33
N ILE A 299 -0.52 -27.60 3.12
CA ILE A 299 -1.86 -27.27 2.70
C ILE A 299 -2.24 -25.95 3.36
N ASP A 300 -2.62 -24.99 2.55
CA ASP A 300 -2.99 -23.64 2.99
C ASP A 300 -4.43 -23.34 2.55
N PHE A 301 -5.18 -22.69 3.42
CA PHE A 301 -6.52 -22.20 3.14
C PHE A 301 -6.66 -20.78 3.68
N ILE A 302 -7.17 -19.87 2.82
CA ILE A 302 -7.56 -18.51 3.22
C ILE A 302 -9.04 -18.35 2.93
N GLY A 303 -9.79 -17.78 3.87
CA GLY A 303 -11.17 -17.39 3.72
C GLY A 303 -11.37 -15.94 4.18
N ASN A 304 -12.15 -15.17 3.43
CA ASN A 304 -12.56 -13.82 3.79
C ASN A 304 -14.04 -13.64 3.48
N ILE A 305 -14.74 -13.02 4.41
CA ILE A 305 -16.12 -12.55 4.27
C ILE A 305 -16.15 -11.10 4.74
N SER A 306 -16.58 -10.21 3.86
CA SER A 306 -16.68 -8.79 4.15
C SER A 306 -18.05 -8.25 3.75
N GLU A 307 -18.63 -7.44 4.62
CA GLU A 307 -19.89 -6.77 4.38
C GLU A 307 -19.80 -5.30 4.80
N ASN A 308 -20.12 -4.40 3.86
CA ASN A 308 -20.11 -2.97 4.05
C ASN A 308 -21.51 -2.43 3.78
N HIS A 309 -22.08 -1.78 4.76
CA HIS A 309 -23.29 -0.98 4.66
C HIS A 309 -22.95 0.48 4.76
N TYR A 310 -23.46 1.27 3.84
CA TYR A 310 -23.34 2.70 3.88
C TYR A 310 -24.74 3.29 3.74
N ASN A 311 -25.17 4.02 4.76
CA ASN A 311 -26.40 4.80 4.71
C ASN A 311 -26.01 6.26 4.90
N PHE A 312 -26.54 7.12 4.05
CA PHE A 312 -26.32 8.54 4.09
C PHE A 312 -27.63 9.27 3.89
N GLU A 313 -27.93 10.18 4.77
CA GLU A 313 -29.03 11.14 4.67
C GLU A 313 -28.37 12.52 4.70
N PRO A 314 -28.37 13.26 3.55
CA PRO A 314 -27.75 14.57 3.50
C PRO A 314 -28.53 15.55 4.37
N GLU A 315 -27.81 16.41 5.07
CA GLU A 315 -28.35 17.53 5.84
C GLU A 315 -28.09 18.84 5.10
N ASP A 316 -28.88 19.86 5.46
CA ASP A 316 -28.71 21.19 4.92
C ASP A 316 -27.34 21.73 5.23
N ARG A 317 -26.72 22.38 4.28
CA ARG A 317 -25.36 22.91 4.46
C ARG A 317 -25.19 24.30 3.88
N GLU A 318 -24.21 25.03 4.43
CA GLU A 318 -23.72 26.28 3.91
C GLU A 318 -22.21 26.22 3.76
N THR A 319 -21.70 26.46 2.56
CA THR A 319 -20.26 26.54 2.29
C THR A 319 -19.91 27.95 1.85
N ARG A 320 -18.95 28.59 2.52
CA ARG A 320 -18.44 29.91 2.16
C ARG A 320 -17.12 29.75 1.42
N PHE A 321 -16.98 30.50 0.32
CA PHE A 321 -15.80 30.44 -0.53
C PHE A 321 -15.58 31.78 -1.24
N GLY A 322 -14.40 31.96 -1.86
CA GLY A 322 -14.02 33.19 -2.56
C GLY A 322 -12.81 33.87 -1.92
N THR A 323 -12.65 35.15 -2.20
CA THR A 323 -11.60 36.01 -1.61
C THR A 323 -12.13 36.81 -0.44
N MET A 324 -11.23 37.40 0.36
CA MET A 324 -11.66 38.24 1.49
C MET A 324 -12.52 39.45 1.08
N GLU A 325 -12.40 39.93 -0.16
CA GLU A 325 -13.18 41.04 -0.73
C GLU A 325 -14.43 40.58 -1.50
N ASN A 326 -14.58 39.28 -1.71
CA ASN A 326 -15.69 38.73 -2.51
C ASN A 326 -16.04 37.33 -1.99
N VAL A 327 -16.66 37.29 -0.82
CA VAL A 327 -17.10 36.04 -0.19
C VAL A 327 -18.50 35.68 -0.71
N LYS A 328 -18.62 34.43 -1.18
CA LYS A 328 -19.90 33.84 -1.57
C LYS A 328 -20.31 32.77 -0.58
N SER A 329 -21.63 32.68 -0.36
CA SER A 329 -22.25 31.61 0.41
C SER A 329 -23.06 30.73 -0.53
N PHE A 330 -22.76 29.44 -0.51
CA PHE A 330 -23.53 28.40 -1.20
C PHE A 330 -24.27 27.58 -0.15
N ARG A 331 -25.59 27.74 -0.11
CA ARG A 331 -26.48 27.01 0.82
C ARG A 331 -27.31 26.01 0.02
N VAL A 332 -27.40 24.77 0.51
CA VAL A 332 -28.21 23.72 -0.07
C VAL A 332 -29.11 23.13 0.98
N TYR A 333 -30.39 22.99 0.66
CA TYR A 333 -31.37 22.22 1.40
C TYR A 333 -31.53 20.88 0.72
N PHE A 334 -31.36 19.81 1.46
CA PHE A 334 -31.40 18.45 0.97
C PHE A 334 -32.63 17.68 1.43
N ASP A 335 -33.09 16.76 0.58
CA ASP A 335 -34.04 15.71 0.92
C ASP A 335 -33.62 14.41 0.23
N GLY A 336 -33.87 13.28 0.88
CA GLY A 336 -33.59 11.99 0.32
C GLY A 336 -32.58 11.17 1.09
N LYS A 337 -32.09 10.10 0.47
CA LYS A 337 -31.17 9.14 1.08
C LYS A 337 -30.38 8.33 0.09
N GLU A 338 -29.22 7.88 0.52
CA GLU A 338 -28.36 6.90 -0.13
C GLU A 338 -28.24 5.65 0.72
N LYS A 339 -28.31 4.47 0.11
CA LYS A 339 -28.12 3.16 0.77
C LYS A 339 -27.31 2.25 -0.13
N ASP A 340 -26.11 1.95 0.32
CA ASP A 340 -25.21 1.07 -0.41
C ASP A 340 -24.89 -0.19 0.39
N LEU A 341 -24.74 -1.27 -0.36
CA LEU A 341 -24.36 -2.58 0.18
C LEU A 341 -23.26 -3.17 -0.70
N PHE A 342 -22.15 -3.51 -0.07
CA PHE A 342 -21.06 -4.21 -0.71
C PHE A 342 -20.73 -5.46 0.09
N ARG A 343 -20.89 -6.63 -0.55
CA ARG A 343 -20.65 -7.92 0.09
C ARG A 343 -19.64 -8.71 -0.73
N THR A 344 -18.53 -9.10 -0.11
CA THR A 344 -17.43 -9.78 -0.76
C THR A 344 -17.12 -11.10 -0.06
N TYR A 345 -16.90 -12.13 -0.84
CA TYR A 345 -16.40 -13.44 -0.44
C TYR A 345 -15.12 -13.72 -1.22
N PHE A 346 -14.07 -14.08 -0.52
CA PHE A 346 -12.81 -14.48 -1.13
C PHE A 346 -12.31 -15.75 -0.44
N GLY A 347 -11.88 -16.72 -1.21
CA GLY A 347 -11.32 -17.95 -0.68
C GLY A 347 -10.20 -18.46 -1.54
N THR A 348 -9.17 -19.03 -0.91
CA THR A 348 -8.06 -19.70 -1.60
C THR A 348 -7.77 -21.04 -0.96
N PHE A 349 -7.35 -21.97 -1.78
CA PHE A 349 -6.86 -23.28 -1.34
C PHE A 349 -5.58 -23.60 -2.09
N ALA A 350 -4.55 -23.98 -1.38
CA ALA A 350 -3.24 -24.28 -1.97
C ALA A 350 -2.68 -25.59 -1.40
N ILE A 351 -2.13 -26.41 -2.27
CA ILE A 351 -1.35 -27.60 -1.92
C ILE A 351 0.03 -27.43 -2.48
N THR A 352 1.04 -27.47 -1.63
CA THR A 352 2.45 -27.40 -2.01
C THR A 352 3.15 -28.70 -1.64
N HIS A 353 3.83 -29.28 -2.61
CA HIS A 353 4.66 -30.46 -2.42
C HIS A 353 6.12 -30.13 -2.73
N LYS A 354 7.01 -30.40 -1.79
CA LYS A 354 8.46 -30.28 -1.93
C LYS A 354 9.03 -31.64 -2.32
N LEU A 355 9.75 -31.68 -3.44
CA LEU A 355 10.36 -32.90 -3.93
C LEU A 355 11.52 -33.36 -3.03
N LYS A 356 11.92 -34.63 -3.17
CA LYS A 356 12.96 -35.26 -2.32
C LYS A 356 14.32 -34.54 -2.37
N ASN A 357 14.62 -33.84 -3.47
CA ASN A 357 15.84 -33.06 -3.61
C ASN A 357 15.85 -31.77 -2.76
N ASN A 358 14.75 -31.44 -2.06
CA ASN A 358 14.54 -30.23 -1.27
C ASN A 358 14.77 -28.89 -2.02
N LYS A 359 15.05 -28.95 -3.34
CA LYS A 359 15.33 -27.79 -4.20
C LYS A 359 14.14 -27.38 -5.06
N THR A 360 13.22 -28.32 -5.26
CA THR A 360 12.06 -28.10 -6.13
C THR A 360 10.76 -28.23 -5.35
N SER A 361 9.86 -27.29 -5.56
CA SER A 361 8.49 -27.35 -5.04
C SER A 361 7.48 -27.16 -6.17
N ILE A 362 6.38 -27.86 -6.07
CA ILE A 362 5.23 -27.74 -6.97
C ILE A 362 4.04 -27.34 -6.11
N SER A 363 3.31 -26.30 -6.53
CA SER A 363 2.14 -25.80 -5.83
C SER A 363 0.95 -25.72 -6.78
N LEU A 364 -0.18 -26.26 -6.34
CA LEU A 364 -1.46 -26.08 -7.00
C LEU A 364 -2.32 -25.17 -6.11
N LEU A 365 -2.75 -24.04 -6.68
CA LEU A 365 -3.54 -23.02 -5.99
C LEU A 365 -4.86 -22.84 -6.71
N GLY A 366 -5.95 -22.81 -5.95
CA GLY A 366 -7.27 -22.43 -6.42
C GLY A 366 -7.74 -21.17 -5.70
N SER A 367 -8.41 -20.27 -6.38
CA SER A 367 -9.06 -19.12 -5.75
C SER A 367 -10.46 -18.87 -6.28
N ALA A 368 -11.31 -18.29 -5.44
CA ALA A 368 -12.63 -17.84 -5.81
C ALA A 368 -12.91 -16.50 -5.13
N PHE A 369 -13.32 -15.54 -5.94
CA PHE A 369 -13.74 -14.21 -5.52
C PHE A 369 -15.16 -13.96 -6.00
N SER A 370 -16.02 -13.45 -5.13
CA SER A 370 -17.37 -13.05 -5.46
C SER A 370 -17.72 -11.76 -4.75
N THR A 371 -18.17 -10.76 -5.49
CA THR A 371 -18.71 -9.53 -4.91
C THR A 371 -20.09 -9.21 -5.43
N ARG A 372 -20.92 -8.60 -4.57
CA ARG A 372 -22.20 -7.99 -4.90
C ARG A 372 -22.15 -6.55 -4.42
N GLU A 373 -22.39 -5.65 -5.36
CA GLU A 373 -22.39 -4.21 -5.13
C GLU A 373 -23.78 -3.67 -5.45
N GLN A 374 -24.32 -2.86 -4.57
CA GLN A 374 -25.60 -2.19 -4.75
C GLN A 374 -25.43 -0.75 -4.28
N GLU A 375 -25.65 0.18 -5.20
CA GLU A 375 -25.66 1.61 -4.92
C GLU A 375 -27.06 2.12 -5.24
N ARG A 376 -27.73 2.73 -4.26
CA ARG A 376 -29.11 3.18 -4.41
C ARG A 376 -29.27 4.51 -3.70
N TYR A 377 -29.54 5.55 -4.48
CA TYR A 377 -29.85 6.84 -3.92
C TYR A 377 -31.00 7.52 -4.64
N ASP A 378 -31.73 8.33 -3.89
CA ASP A 378 -32.69 9.33 -4.31
C ASP A 378 -32.37 10.57 -3.51
N ILE A 379 -31.78 11.57 -4.14
CA ILE A 379 -31.35 12.81 -3.50
C ILE A 379 -31.91 13.99 -4.29
N GLN A 380 -32.57 14.89 -3.59
CA GLN A 380 -33.02 16.16 -4.12
C GLN A 380 -32.34 17.29 -3.35
N GLY A 381 -31.93 18.33 -4.05
CA GLY A 381 -31.33 19.52 -3.44
C GLY A 381 -31.94 20.80 -4.00
N GLN A 382 -32.19 21.76 -3.12
CA GLN A 382 -32.50 23.13 -3.47
C GLN A 382 -31.35 23.99 -2.96
N TYR A 383 -30.80 24.85 -3.81
CA TYR A 383 -29.60 25.62 -3.45
C TYR A 383 -29.75 27.10 -3.75
N TRP A 384 -29.03 27.90 -2.98
CA TRP A 384 -28.86 29.34 -3.12
C TRP A 384 -27.37 29.68 -3.15
N LEU A 385 -26.98 30.45 -4.17
CA LEU A 385 -25.70 31.10 -4.25
C LEU A 385 -25.87 32.57 -3.99
N THR A 386 -25.30 33.10 -2.91
CA THR A 386 -25.44 34.50 -2.50
C THR A 386 -24.09 35.17 -2.38
N GLN A 387 -24.03 36.47 -2.70
CA GLN A 387 -22.92 37.33 -2.34
C GLN A 387 -23.04 37.72 -0.86
N THR A 388 -22.06 37.40 -0.04
CA THR A 388 -22.18 37.57 1.41
C THR A 388 -22.27 39.05 1.85
N GLU A 389 -21.52 39.95 1.19
CA GLU A 389 -21.48 41.37 1.52
C GLU A 389 -22.75 42.11 1.11
N THR A 390 -23.31 41.80 -0.02
CA THR A 390 -24.49 42.49 -0.56
C THR A 390 -25.81 41.75 -0.26
N SER A 391 -25.73 40.52 0.21
CA SER A 391 -26.85 39.57 0.33
C SER A 391 -27.62 39.36 -0.98
N GLU A 392 -26.98 39.61 -2.12
CA GLU A 392 -27.53 39.43 -3.43
C GLU A 392 -27.58 37.96 -3.83
N ASN A 393 -28.72 37.49 -4.31
CA ASN A 393 -28.86 36.13 -4.84
C ASN A 393 -28.25 36.07 -6.25
N LEU A 394 -27.18 35.36 -6.41
CA LEU A 394 -26.47 35.14 -7.65
C LEU A 394 -27.00 33.93 -8.42
N GLY A 395 -27.61 32.98 -7.73
CA GLY A 395 -28.21 31.79 -8.34
C GLY A 395 -29.06 31.02 -7.35
N VAL A 396 -30.19 30.50 -7.87
CA VAL A 396 -31.10 29.60 -7.14
C VAL A 396 -31.44 28.44 -8.07
N GLY A 397 -31.49 27.23 -7.52
CA GLY A 397 -31.79 26.09 -8.36
C GLY A 397 -32.16 24.84 -7.61
N THR A 398 -32.66 23.87 -8.38
CA THR A 398 -33.07 22.56 -7.87
C THR A 398 -32.47 21.47 -8.74
N TYR A 399 -32.09 20.38 -8.09
CA TYR A 399 -31.66 19.18 -8.77
C TYR A 399 -32.24 17.93 -8.10
N MET A 400 -32.32 16.85 -8.88
CA MET A 400 -32.73 15.54 -8.42
C MET A 400 -31.82 14.48 -9.04
N GLU A 401 -31.22 13.65 -8.21
CA GLU A 401 -30.38 12.54 -8.59
C GLU A 401 -30.99 11.21 -8.16
N HIS A 402 -30.95 10.25 -9.06
CA HIS A 402 -31.45 8.90 -8.82
C HIS A 402 -30.47 7.85 -9.33
N SER A 403 -30.20 6.83 -8.54
CA SER A 403 -29.43 5.66 -8.98
C SER A 403 -29.98 4.36 -8.41
N ARG A 404 -29.90 3.32 -9.24
CA ARG A 404 -30.19 1.92 -8.92
C ARG A 404 -29.16 1.04 -9.62
N ASP A 405 -27.99 0.94 -9.02
CA ASP A 405 -26.87 0.22 -9.60
C ASP A 405 -26.63 -1.10 -8.89
N TYR A 406 -26.53 -2.16 -9.67
CA TYR A 406 -26.29 -3.52 -9.22
C TYR A 406 -25.16 -4.12 -10.03
N LEU A 407 -24.09 -4.52 -9.37
CA LEU A 407 -22.98 -5.26 -9.94
C LEU A 407 -22.76 -6.57 -9.20
N LYS A 408 -22.59 -7.65 -9.92
CA LYS A 408 -22.17 -8.94 -9.39
C LYS A 408 -20.98 -9.45 -10.17
N ALA A 409 -19.82 -9.58 -9.52
CA ALA A 409 -18.63 -10.13 -10.13
C ALA A 409 -18.24 -11.44 -9.45
N ASN A 410 -17.97 -12.47 -10.27
CA ASN A 410 -17.45 -13.76 -9.83
C ASN A 410 -16.20 -14.07 -10.64
N VAL A 411 -15.08 -14.27 -9.94
CA VAL A 411 -13.80 -14.62 -10.55
C VAL A 411 -13.26 -15.87 -9.88
N LYS A 412 -12.93 -16.89 -10.67
CA LYS A 412 -12.32 -18.14 -10.20
C LYS A 412 -11.00 -18.36 -10.92
N SER A 413 -10.01 -18.85 -10.22
CA SER A 413 -8.73 -19.20 -10.85
C SER A 413 -8.14 -20.49 -10.32
N VAL A 414 -7.38 -21.14 -11.18
CA VAL A 414 -6.50 -22.28 -10.83
C VAL A 414 -5.11 -21.95 -11.35
N LYS A 415 -4.11 -22.07 -10.50
CA LYS A 415 -2.71 -21.77 -10.78
C LYS A 415 -1.84 -22.96 -10.41
N LEU A 416 -1.05 -23.44 -11.37
CA LEU A 416 0.02 -24.41 -11.13
C LEU A 416 1.34 -23.67 -11.14
N MET A 417 2.11 -23.78 -10.07
CA MET A 417 3.38 -23.09 -9.88
C MET A 417 4.50 -24.09 -9.59
N LEU A 418 5.64 -23.87 -10.22
CA LEU A 418 6.89 -24.60 -10.00
C LEU A 418 7.96 -23.60 -9.53
N ASN A 419 8.66 -23.96 -8.47
CA ASN A 419 9.84 -23.22 -8.00
C ASN A 419 11.01 -24.20 -7.89
N HIS A 420 12.15 -23.84 -8.50
CA HIS A 420 13.37 -24.61 -8.44
C HIS A 420 14.53 -23.73 -7.98
N ARG A 421 15.13 -24.06 -6.85
CA ARG A 421 16.20 -23.28 -6.22
C ARG A 421 17.50 -24.04 -6.22
N THR A 422 18.55 -23.40 -6.73
CA THR A 422 19.94 -23.83 -6.64
C THR A 422 20.77 -22.80 -5.87
N ALA A 423 22.07 -23.00 -5.72
CA ALA A 423 22.95 -22.02 -5.09
C ALA A 423 23.00 -20.67 -5.85
N LYS A 424 22.83 -20.69 -7.18
CA LYS A 424 22.96 -19.48 -8.03
C LYS A 424 21.66 -19.04 -8.69
N HIS A 425 20.69 -19.92 -8.83
CA HIS A 425 19.45 -19.69 -9.57
C HIS A 425 18.23 -19.97 -8.70
N ASN A 426 17.23 -19.11 -8.80
CA ASN A 426 15.89 -19.35 -8.28
C ASN A 426 14.89 -19.19 -9.42
N ILE A 427 14.60 -20.31 -10.09
CA ILE A 427 13.72 -20.36 -11.24
C ILE A 427 12.29 -20.56 -10.75
N GLU A 428 11.39 -19.70 -11.16
CA GLU A 428 9.97 -19.77 -10.84
C GLU A 428 9.14 -19.65 -12.12
N GLY A 429 8.14 -20.53 -12.24
CA GLY A 429 7.19 -20.47 -13.35
C GLY A 429 5.81 -20.88 -12.90
N ALA A 430 4.79 -20.31 -13.54
CA ALA A 430 3.41 -20.72 -13.29
C ALA A 430 2.54 -20.56 -14.53
N VAL A 431 1.46 -21.34 -14.54
CA VAL A 431 0.35 -21.22 -15.50
C VAL A 431 -0.92 -21.04 -14.68
N THR A 432 -1.73 -20.05 -15.06
CA THR A 432 -2.99 -19.71 -14.41
C THR A 432 -4.12 -19.72 -15.43
N TYR A 433 -5.23 -20.37 -15.10
CA TYR A 433 -6.50 -20.25 -15.80
C TYR A 433 -7.50 -19.51 -14.95
N LYS A 434 -8.12 -18.46 -15.50
CA LYS A 434 -9.02 -17.56 -14.78
C LYS A 434 -10.35 -17.46 -15.52
N ILE A 435 -11.47 -17.56 -14.81
CA ILE A 435 -12.83 -17.43 -15.33
C ILE A 435 -13.47 -16.20 -14.69
N GLU A 436 -13.94 -15.29 -15.50
CA GLU A 436 -14.58 -14.03 -15.10
C GLU A 436 -16.05 -14.01 -15.55
N ARG A 437 -16.94 -13.71 -14.62
CA ARG A 437 -18.40 -13.56 -14.84
C ARG A 437 -18.86 -12.32 -14.14
N ILE A 438 -19.21 -11.28 -14.89
CA ILE A 438 -19.66 -10.00 -14.33
C ILE A 438 -21.02 -9.68 -14.95
N LYS A 439 -21.97 -9.34 -14.08
CA LYS A 439 -23.30 -8.88 -14.45
C LYS A 439 -23.53 -7.50 -13.87
N GLU A 440 -24.03 -6.61 -14.69
CA GLU A 440 -24.37 -5.25 -14.35
C GLU A 440 -25.80 -4.95 -14.74
N ASN A 441 -26.50 -4.26 -13.86
CA ASN A 441 -27.77 -3.63 -14.15
C ASN A 441 -27.79 -2.26 -13.49
N SER A 442 -27.75 -1.21 -14.29
CA SER A 442 -27.68 0.18 -13.82
C SER A 442 -28.79 1.02 -14.45
N ALA A 443 -29.40 1.86 -13.62
CA ALA A 443 -30.36 2.85 -14.03
C ALA A 443 -30.13 4.14 -13.24
N GLU A 444 -29.57 5.13 -13.91
CA GLU A 444 -29.25 6.41 -13.31
C GLU A 444 -29.93 7.52 -14.09
N TYR A 445 -30.38 8.58 -13.41
CA TYR A 445 -30.80 9.83 -14.06
C TYR A 445 -30.60 11.03 -13.14
N GLU A 446 -30.44 12.18 -13.75
CA GLU A 446 -30.26 13.45 -13.10
C GLU A 446 -31.11 14.52 -13.78
N TYR A 447 -31.90 15.24 -12.98
CA TYR A 447 -32.65 16.41 -13.39
C TYR A 447 -32.07 17.66 -12.78
N ARG A 448 -32.06 18.76 -13.55
CA ARG A 448 -31.65 20.09 -13.05
C ARG A 448 -32.54 21.16 -13.67
N ASP A 449 -32.71 22.25 -12.95
CA ASP A 449 -33.35 23.47 -13.49
C ASP A 449 -32.34 24.43 -14.14
N SER A 450 -31.05 24.07 -14.13
CA SER A 450 -29.95 24.82 -14.69
C SER A 450 -29.46 26.05 -13.94
N ALA A 451 -30.22 26.57 -12.99
CA ALA A 451 -29.69 27.68 -12.17
C ALA A 451 -28.78 27.18 -11.05
N GLY A 452 -27.66 27.86 -10.83
CA GLY A 452 -26.70 27.55 -9.77
C GLY A 452 -25.77 26.33 -10.02
N TYR A 453 -25.84 25.68 -11.18
CA TYR A 453 -24.94 24.64 -11.62
C TYR A 453 -24.27 24.98 -12.94
N SER A 454 -23.37 24.13 -13.42
CA SER A 454 -22.65 24.32 -14.67
C SER A 454 -23.51 24.20 -15.95
N VAL A 455 -24.82 24.32 -15.85
CA VAL A 455 -25.77 24.29 -16.94
C VAL A 455 -26.45 25.65 -17.03
N PRO A 456 -26.55 26.29 -18.23
CA PRO A 456 -27.21 27.57 -18.39
C PRO A 456 -28.68 27.52 -17.96
N HIS A 457 -29.17 28.59 -17.35
CA HIS A 457 -30.58 28.69 -16.93
C HIS A 457 -31.48 28.75 -18.13
N THR A 458 -32.44 27.83 -18.25
CA THR A 458 -33.32 27.70 -19.40
C THR A 458 -34.81 27.95 -19.10
N GLY A 459 -35.18 28.09 -17.85
CA GLY A 459 -36.59 28.28 -17.47
C GLY A 459 -36.91 27.90 -16.03
N LYS A 460 -38.14 27.47 -15.75
CA LYS A 460 -38.61 27.05 -14.42
C LYS A 460 -38.73 25.54 -14.26
N ASP A 461 -38.53 24.80 -15.34
CA ASP A 461 -38.71 23.35 -15.36
C ASP A 461 -37.39 22.61 -15.08
N LEU A 462 -37.51 21.44 -14.49
CA LEU A 462 -36.38 20.51 -14.35
C LEU A 462 -36.18 19.73 -15.65
N TYR A 463 -34.97 19.73 -16.16
CA TYR A 463 -34.61 19.01 -17.37
C TYR A 463 -33.74 17.79 -17.01
N MET A 464 -34.00 16.69 -17.68
CA MET A 464 -33.11 15.51 -17.58
C MET A 464 -31.84 15.84 -18.35
N ILE A 465 -30.77 16.09 -17.58
CA ILE A 465 -29.45 16.42 -18.13
C ILE A 465 -28.55 15.19 -18.28
N TYR A 466 -28.88 14.14 -17.57
CA TYR A 466 -28.15 12.87 -17.60
C TYR A 466 -29.12 11.72 -17.42
N SER A 467 -28.93 10.67 -18.19
CA SER A 467 -29.51 9.37 -17.93
C SER A 467 -28.56 8.27 -18.41
N MET A 468 -28.49 7.19 -17.68
CA MET A 468 -27.74 6.02 -18.10
C MET A 468 -28.50 4.74 -17.77
N ARG A 469 -28.53 3.83 -18.72
CA ARG A 469 -29.03 2.47 -18.54
C ARG A 469 -28.00 1.48 -19.03
N ALA A 470 -27.70 0.50 -18.19
CA ALA A 470 -26.83 -0.61 -18.53
C ALA A 470 -27.46 -1.93 -18.12
N ASN A 471 -27.40 -2.92 -18.99
CA ASN A 471 -27.73 -4.30 -18.68
C ASN A 471 -26.74 -5.20 -19.39
N ASN A 472 -25.60 -5.42 -18.77
CA ASN A 472 -24.44 -6.03 -19.38
C ASN A 472 -24.03 -7.31 -18.68
N GLU A 473 -23.57 -8.27 -19.48
CA GLU A 473 -22.88 -9.46 -18.99
C GLU A 473 -21.51 -9.63 -19.65
N LEU A 474 -20.47 -9.73 -18.83
CA LEU A 474 -19.13 -10.07 -19.27
C LEU A 474 -18.85 -11.54 -18.96
N HIS A 475 -18.49 -12.28 -19.98
CA HIS A 475 -18.01 -13.66 -19.91
C HIS A 475 -16.59 -13.72 -20.44
N GLY A 476 -15.60 -13.75 -19.56
CA GLY A 476 -14.18 -13.79 -19.89
C GLY A 476 -13.48 -15.03 -19.36
N ASN A 477 -12.55 -15.54 -20.13
CA ASN A 477 -11.58 -16.53 -19.68
C ASN A 477 -10.19 -15.98 -20.00
N ARG A 478 -9.25 -16.12 -19.04
CA ARG A 478 -7.86 -15.74 -19.23
C ARG A 478 -6.94 -16.91 -19.01
N VAL A 479 -5.94 -17.01 -19.87
CA VAL A 479 -4.79 -17.90 -19.67
C VAL A 479 -3.58 -17.02 -19.45
N GLU A 480 -2.89 -17.22 -18.37
CA GLU A 480 -1.70 -16.46 -18.00
C GLU A 480 -0.58 -17.44 -17.69
N ALA A 481 0.63 -17.11 -18.12
CA ALA A 481 1.81 -17.88 -17.80
C ALA A 481 3.00 -16.96 -17.55
N TYR A 482 3.89 -17.33 -16.66
CA TYR A 482 5.18 -16.65 -16.52
C TYR A 482 6.30 -17.64 -16.24
N LEU A 483 7.49 -17.20 -16.62
CA LEU A 483 8.75 -17.87 -16.28
C LEU A 483 9.77 -16.78 -15.93
N GLN A 484 10.44 -16.94 -14.82
CA GLN A 484 11.48 -16.02 -14.37
C GLN A 484 12.61 -16.74 -13.67
N ASP A 485 13.79 -16.12 -13.64
CA ASP A 485 14.94 -16.59 -12.89
C ASP A 485 15.58 -15.42 -12.12
N ASN A 486 15.97 -15.66 -10.89
CA ASN A 486 16.84 -14.84 -10.08
C ASN A 486 18.23 -15.46 -10.10
N TRP A 487 19.12 -14.93 -10.92
CA TRP A 487 20.48 -15.39 -11.04
C TRP A 487 21.43 -14.57 -10.19
N HIS A 488 22.08 -15.23 -9.23
CA HIS A 488 23.09 -14.64 -8.36
C HIS A 488 24.48 -15.03 -8.85
N PHE A 489 25.31 -14.06 -9.14
CA PHE A 489 26.69 -14.27 -9.55
C PHE A 489 27.59 -13.17 -8.97
N ARG A 490 28.89 -13.39 -9.10
CA ARG A 490 29.90 -12.48 -8.57
C ARG A 490 31.08 -12.35 -9.53
N SER A 491 31.79 -11.25 -9.42
CA SER A 491 32.99 -10.97 -10.20
C SER A 491 34.04 -10.25 -9.36
N GLY A 492 35.30 -10.48 -9.68
CA GLY A 492 36.44 -9.85 -8.99
C GLY A 492 37.12 -10.76 -7.98
N ASN A 493 37.87 -10.17 -7.05
CA ASN A 493 38.66 -10.90 -6.06
C ASN A 493 37.78 -11.71 -5.10
N ASP A 494 38.17 -12.95 -4.78
CA ASP A 494 37.42 -13.86 -3.90
C ASP A 494 37.18 -13.32 -2.49
N SER A 495 38.06 -12.46 -1.99
CA SER A 495 37.92 -11.88 -0.64
C SER A 495 36.81 -10.83 -0.54
N VAL A 496 36.65 -10.03 -1.60
CA VAL A 496 35.61 -8.97 -1.65
C VAL A 496 35.08 -8.85 -3.08
N PRO A 497 34.28 -9.83 -3.57
CA PRO A 497 33.77 -9.80 -4.95
C PRO A 497 32.65 -8.74 -5.11
N THR A 498 32.45 -8.20 -6.29
CA THR A 498 31.21 -7.49 -6.66
C THR A 498 30.10 -8.50 -6.79
N LEU A 499 28.96 -8.23 -6.12
CA LEU A 499 27.79 -9.10 -6.16
C LEU A 499 26.78 -8.59 -7.18
N TYR A 500 26.29 -9.50 -7.98
CA TYR A 500 25.26 -9.25 -8.98
C TYR A 500 24.04 -10.13 -8.71
N THR A 501 22.87 -9.54 -8.83
CA THR A 501 21.61 -10.26 -8.89
C THR A 501 20.86 -9.81 -10.13
N LEU A 502 20.70 -10.70 -11.09
CA LEU A 502 19.93 -10.49 -12.31
C LEU A 502 18.60 -11.23 -12.18
N ASN A 503 17.49 -10.50 -12.12
CA ASN A 503 16.16 -11.05 -12.30
C ASN A 503 15.75 -10.80 -13.74
N TYR A 504 15.30 -11.84 -14.43
CA TYR A 504 14.75 -11.72 -15.76
C TYR A 504 13.64 -12.73 -15.95
N GLY A 505 12.66 -12.36 -16.75
CA GLY A 505 11.52 -13.21 -16.97
C GLY A 505 10.59 -12.67 -18.05
N VAL A 506 9.65 -13.49 -18.42
CA VAL A 506 8.60 -13.17 -19.37
C VAL A 506 7.26 -13.62 -18.85
N ARG A 507 6.24 -12.82 -19.12
CA ARG A 507 4.85 -13.15 -18.85
C ARG A 507 4.06 -13.15 -20.15
N PHE A 508 3.15 -14.08 -20.26
CA PHE A 508 2.16 -14.21 -21.32
C PHE A 508 0.77 -14.13 -20.72
N ALA A 509 -0.17 -13.42 -21.37
CA ALA A 509 -1.57 -13.49 -21.05
C ALA A 509 -2.42 -13.45 -22.33
N HIS A 510 -3.49 -14.21 -22.32
CA HIS A 510 -4.51 -14.22 -23.36
C HIS A 510 -5.89 -14.05 -22.75
N TRP A 511 -6.68 -13.11 -23.26
CA TRP A 511 -8.04 -12.88 -22.85
C TRP A 511 -9.02 -13.07 -24.00
N ASN A 512 -9.93 -14.02 -23.84
CA ASN A 512 -10.85 -14.38 -24.93
C ASN A 512 -11.96 -13.34 -25.17
N PHE A 513 -12.23 -12.45 -24.20
CA PHE A 513 -13.28 -11.44 -24.35
C PHE A 513 -12.99 -10.46 -25.50
N ASN A 514 -11.78 -9.94 -25.60
CA ASN A 514 -11.31 -9.04 -26.66
C ASN A 514 -10.29 -9.68 -27.61
N GLY A 515 -10.02 -11.00 -27.48
CA GLY A 515 -9.10 -11.76 -28.32
C GLY A 515 -7.64 -11.35 -28.22
N GLU A 516 -7.25 -10.58 -27.19
CA GLU A 516 -5.90 -10.03 -27.08
C GLU A 516 -4.93 -11.05 -26.45
N SER A 517 -3.72 -11.13 -27.04
CA SER A 517 -2.57 -11.84 -26.49
C SER A 517 -1.44 -10.87 -26.26
N ILE A 518 -0.83 -10.89 -25.07
CA ILE A 518 0.24 -9.98 -24.67
C ILE A 518 1.46 -10.74 -24.16
N PHE A 519 2.65 -10.17 -24.42
CA PHE A 519 3.93 -10.63 -23.91
C PHE A 519 4.63 -9.52 -23.15
N SER A 520 5.06 -9.80 -21.95
CA SER A 520 5.64 -8.81 -21.01
C SER A 520 7.02 -9.27 -20.55
N PRO A 521 8.09 -9.05 -21.34
CA PRO A 521 9.45 -9.26 -20.88
C PRO A 521 9.85 -8.22 -19.85
N ARG A 522 10.57 -8.65 -18.80
CA ARG A 522 11.02 -7.81 -17.70
C ARG A 522 12.39 -8.23 -17.25
N ALA A 523 13.22 -7.26 -16.86
CA ALA A 523 14.54 -7.54 -16.29
C ALA A 523 14.90 -6.50 -15.23
N SER A 524 15.61 -6.91 -14.20
CA SER A 524 16.23 -6.02 -13.23
C SER A 524 17.61 -6.55 -12.82
N LEU A 525 18.56 -5.63 -12.65
CA LEU A 525 19.93 -5.92 -12.27
C LEU A 525 20.26 -5.15 -10.98
N SER A 526 20.67 -5.86 -9.94
CA SER A 526 21.23 -5.26 -8.71
C SER A 526 22.73 -5.52 -8.67
N ILE A 527 23.50 -4.47 -8.34
CA ILE A 527 24.95 -4.47 -8.27
C ILE A 527 25.37 -3.96 -6.90
N THR A 528 26.03 -4.78 -6.10
CA THR A 528 26.71 -4.34 -4.87
C THR A 528 28.23 -4.38 -5.11
N PRO A 529 28.86 -3.22 -5.30
CA PRO A 529 30.26 -3.15 -5.72
C PRO A 529 31.24 -3.60 -4.62
N SER A 530 32.38 -4.10 -5.04
CA SER A 530 33.44 -4.56 -4.13
C SER A 530 34.06 -3.43 -3.30
N PHE A 531 34.13 -2.21 -3.84
CA PHE A 531 34.73 -1.05 -3.16
C PHE A 531 33.86 -0.50 -2.01
N ASN A 532 32.52 -0.74 -2.04
CA ASN A 532 31.63 -0.32 -0.97
C ASN A 532 30.42 -1.24 -0.85
N ARG A 533 30.39 -2.08 0.18
CA ARG A 533 29.31 -3.03 0.46
C ARG A 533 28.02 -2.40 0.94
N ASN A 534 28.07 -1.17 1.39
CA ASN A 534 26.92 -0.41 1.84
C ASN A 534 26.17 0.25 0.68
N LEU A 535 26.73 0.21 -0.53
CA LEU A 535 26.18 0.79 -1.73
C LEU A 535 25.59 -0.31 -2.61
N THR A 536 24.39 -0.10 -3.11
CA THR A 536 23.72 -0.99 -4.08
C THR A 536 23.07 -0.16 -5.17
N PHE A 537 23.40 -0.45 -6.41
CA PHE A 537 22.73 0.11 -7.59
C PHE A 537 21.72 -0.90 -8.12
N ARG A 538 20.57 -0.42 -8.59
CA ARG A 538 19.55 -1.25 -9.24
C ARG A 538 19.08 -0.59 -10.52
N PHE A 539 18.91 -1.39 -11.55
CA PHE A 539 18.37 -1.00 -12.84
C PHE A 539 17.23 -1.94 -13.17
N ALA A 540 16.09 -1.41 -13.60
CA ALA A 540 14.96 -2.25 -13.99
C ALA A 540 14.30 -1.70 -15.25
N THR A 541 13.89 -2.62 -16.12
CA THR A 541 13.16 -2.29 -17.35
C THR A 541 12.16 -3.40 -17.66
N GLY A 542 11.14 -3.08 -18.43
CA GLY A 542 10.17 -4.07 -18.86
C GLY A 542 8.94 -3.48 -19.53
N LEU A 543 8.17 -4.38 -20.12
CA LEU A 543 6.85 -4.12 -20.65
C LEU A 543 5.81 -4.53 -19.62
N TYR A 544 4.87 -3.62 -19.34
CA TYR A 544 3.77 -3.83 -18.41
C TYR A 544 2.47 -3.54 -19.14
N TYR A 545 1.52 -4.44 -18.99
CA TYR A 545 0.19 -4.27 -19.57
C TYR A 545 -0.85 -4.34 -18.48
N GLN A 546 -1.94 -3.62 -18.67
CA GLN A 546 -3.13 -3.69 -17.84
C GLN A 546 -4.34 -3.91 -18.72
N ALA A 547 -4.97 -5.07 -18.56
CA ALA A 547 -6.24 -5.31 -19.22
C ALA A 547 -7.29 -4.35 -18.66
N PRO A 548 -8.21 -3.84 -19.52
CA PRO A 548 -9.25 -2.94 -19.06
C PRO A 548 -10.12 -3.64 -18.01
N PHE A 549 -10.46 -2.92 -16.94
CA PHE A 549 -11.45 -3.40 -15.99
C PHE A 549 -12.85 -3.08 -16.47
N TYR A 550 -13.84 -3.62 -15.82
CA TYR A 550 -15.22 -3.63 -16.30
C TYR A 550 -15.77 -2.23 -16.66
N LYS A 551 -15.54 -1.19 -15.81
CA LYS A 551 -16.03 0.16 -16.07
C LYS A 551 -15.33 0.86 -17.25
N GLU A 552 -14.07 0.52 -17.55
CA GLU A 552 -13.33 1.04 -18.71
C GLU A 552 -13.86 0.48 -20.05
N LEU A 553 -14.53 -0.67 -20.00
CA LEU A 553 -15.13 -1.32 -21.20
C LEU A 553 -16.46 -0.70 -21.61
N ARG A 554 -17.02 0.21 -20.82
CA ARG A 554 -18.30 0.84 -21.16
C ARG A 554 -18.16 1.78 -22.35
N ASP A 555 -18.92 1.51 -23.39
CA ASP A 555 -19.16 2.40 -24.52
C ASP A 555 -20.60 2.91 -24.43
N THR A 556 -20.80 4.20 -24.63
CA THR A 556 -22.09 4.86 -24.44
C THR A 556 -22.67 5.40 -25.74
N SER A 557 -23.96 5.16 -25.93
CA SER A 557 -24.74 5.73 -27.05
C SER A 557 -26.03 6.34 -26.55
N THR A 558 -26.37 7.52 -27.04
CA THR A 558 -27.61 8.22 -26.64
C THR A 558 -28.67 8.10 -27.73
N VAL A 559 -29.82 7.55 -27.35
CA VAL A 559 -30.97 7.39 -28.22
C VAL A 559 -32.20 7.99 -27.53
N ASN A 560 -32.87 8.97 -28.17
CA ASN A 560 -34.03 9.65 -27.61
C ASN A 560 -33.83 10.25 -26.21
N GLY A 561 -32.64 10.81 -25.94
CA GLY A 561 -32.28 11.41 -24.63
C GLY A 561 -31.92 10.41 -23.54
N ILE A 562 -31.93 9.11 -23.83
CA ILE A 562 -31.49 8.07 -22.90
C ILE A 562 -30.13 7.53 -23.36
N THR A 563 -29.15 7.54 -22.46
CA THR A 563 -27.83 6.98 -22.71
C THR A 563 -27.83 5.51 -22.32
N TYR A 564 -27.43 4.66 -23.24
CA TYR A 564 -27.22 3.23 -23.03
C TYR A 564 -25.74 2.93 -22.97
N ALA A 565 -25.31 2.23 -21.93
CA ALA A 565 -23.94 1.74 -21.80
C ALA A 565 -23.87 0.25 -22.19
N THR A 566 -23.01 -0.06 -23.15
CA THR A 566 -22.71 -1.41 -23.64
C THR A 566 -21.24 -1.73 -23.42
N LEU A 567 -20.82 -2.98 -23.61
CA LEU A 567 -19.42 -3.38 -23.45
C LEU A 567 -18.68 -3.34 -24.79
N ASN A 568 -17.66 -2.51 -24.87
CA ASN A 568 -16.77 -2.41 -26.02
C ASN A 568 -15.70 -3.50 -25.95
N LYS A 569 -15.65 -4.37 -26.96
CA LYS A 569 -14.66 -5.48 -27.09
C LYS A 569 -13.38 -5.05 -27.80
N ASP A 570 -13.37 -3.85 -28.40
CA ASP A 570 -12.23 -3.36 -29.16
C ASP A 570 -11.15 -2.71 -28.29
N ILE A 571 -11.50 -2.35 -27.06
CA ILE A 571 -10.55 -1.82 -26.08
C ILE A 571 -9.50 -2.87 -25.75
N LYS A 572 -8.23 -2.51 -25.99
CA LYS A 572 -7.07 -3.35 -25.74
C LYS A 572 -6.40 -2.97 -24.40
N SER A 573 -5.50 -3.81 -23.96
CA SER A 573 -4.73 -3.55 -22.74
C SER A 573 -3.92 -2.28 -22.85
N GLN A 574 -4.01 -1.44 -21.84
CA GLN A 574 -3.13 -0.28 -21.63
C GLN A 574 -1.69 -0.78 -21.47
N ARG A 575 -0.70 -0.01 -21.88
CA ARG A 575 0.70 -0.41 -21.91
C ARG A 575 1.62 0.63 -21.31
N SER A 576 2.55 0.18 -20.50
CA SER A 576 3.63 0.99 -19.93
C SER A 576 4.99 0.33 -20.17
N ILE A 577 5.97 1.11 -20.61
CA ILE A 577 7.38 0.69 -20.71
C ILE A 577 8.11 1.41 -19.56
N HIS A 578 8.77 0.65 -18.69
CA HIS A 578 9.50 1.20 -17.56
C HIS A 578 10.99 1.24 -17.82
N ALA A 579 11.63 2.33 -17.38
CA ALA A 579 13.06 2.46 -17.19
C ALA A 579 13.30 3.07 -15.79
N ILE A 580 13.98 2.32 -14.92
CA ILE A 580 14.19 2.70 -13.52
C ILE A 580 15.65 2.52 -13.18
N ALA A 581 16.23 3.51 -12.51
CA ALA A 581 17.57 3.44 -11.94
C ALA A 581 17.51 3.89 -10.48
N SER A 582 18.04 3.08 -9.57
CA SER A 582 18.06 3.41 -8.15
C SER A 582 19.42 3.15 -7.51
N MET A 583 19.69 3.92 -6.47
CA MET A 583 20.84 3.79 -5.60
C MET A 583 20.36 3.64 -4.15
N GLU A 584 20.85 2.66 -3.44
CA GLU A 584 20.67 2.48 -2.00
C GLU A 584 22.03 2.59 -1.33
N TYR A 585 22.11 3.46 -0.32
CA TYR A 585 23.30 3.63 0.50
C TYR A 585 22.95 3.45 1.97
N ARG A 586 23.64 2.51 2.63
CA ARG A 586 23.53 2.24 4.06
C ARG A 586 24.68 2.89 4.79
N PHE A 587 24.39 3.58 5.87
CA PHE A 587 25.39 4.28 6.66
C PHE A 587 24.98 4.33 8.12
N GLU A 588 25.94 4.62 8.97
CA GLU A 588 25.68 4.86 10.39
C GLU A 588 25.66 6.36 10.65
N MET A 589 24.63 6.82 11.35
CA MET A 589 24.52 8.18 11.86
C MET A 589 24.09 8.10 13.32
N MET A 590 24.78 8.82 14.23
CA MET A 590 24.53 8.75 15.68
C MET A 590 24.64 7.31 16.24
N ASN A 591 25.57 6.50 15.72
CA ASN A 591 25.78 5.08 16.05
C ASN A 591 24.53 4.20 15.76
N ARG A 592 23.77 4.54 14.74
CA ARG A 592 22.54 3.83 14.36
C ARG A 592 22.49 3.60 12.85
N PRO A 593 21.80 2.55 12.40
CA PRO A 593 21.71 2.23 10.99
C PRO A 593 20.72 3.15 10.28
N PHE A 594 21.19 3.80 9.23
CA PHE A 594 20.39 4.57 8.28
C PHE A 594 20.52 4.01 6.89
N LYS A 595 19.49 4.25 6.09
CA LYS A 595 19.44 3.89 4.68
C LYS A 595 18.89 5.06 3.87
N PHE A 596 19.67 5.52 2.91
CA PHE A 596 19.24 6.48 1.91
C PHE A 596 18.97 5.77 0.60
N THR A 597 17.84 6.04 -0.03
CA THR A 597 17.48 5.53 -1.35
C THR A 597 17.13 6.70 -2.25
N ALA A 598 17.73 6.73 -3.44
CA ALA A 598 17.38 7.64 -4.52
C ALA A 598 16.99 6.81 -5.74
N GLU A 599 15.85 7.10 -6.34
CA GLU A 599 15.34 6.38 -7.49
C GLU A 599 14.82 7.34 -8.55
N MET A 600 15.29 7.18 -9.79
CA MET A 600 14.80 7.89 -10.96
C MET A 600 14.01 6.94 -11.83
N TYR A 601 12.89 7.40 -12.38
CA TYR A 601 12.06 6.57 -13.23
C TYR A 601 11.49 7.33 -14.42
N TYR A 602 11.28 6.58 -15.49
CA TYR A 602 10.55 7.00 -16.68
C TYR A 602 9.61 5.87 -17.11
N LYS A 603 8.33 6.20 -17.31
CA LYS A 603 7.31 5.29 -17.84
C LYS A 603 6.77 5.90 -19.13
N ALA A 604 6.93 5.22 -20.24
CA ALA A 604 6.26 5.56 -21.50
C ALA A 604 4.90 4.85 -21.55
N LEU A 605 3.83 5.63 -21.60
CA LEU A 605 2.44 5.15 -21.54
C LEU A 605 1.81 5.17 -22.93
N SER A 606 1.04 4.16 -23.26
CA SER A 606 0.33 4.08 -24.53
C SER A 606 -0.94 3.25 -24.41
N ARG A 607 -1.90 3.48 -25.30
CA ARG A 607 -3.22 2.88 -25.27
C ARG A 607 -3.93 3.15 -23.93
N LEU A 608 -3.76 4.35 -23.38
CA LEU A 608 -4.45 4.76 -22.17
C LEU A 608 -5.94 4.92 -22.46
N VAL A 609 -6.77 4.53 -21.49
CA VAL A 609 -8.20 4.84 -21.47
C VAL A 609 -8.37 6.17 -20.74
N PRO A 610 -8.70 7.27 -21.46
CA PRO A 610 -8.88 8.55 -20.80
C PRO A 610 -10.06 8.52 -19.84
N TYR A 611 -9.95 9.26 -18.75
CA TYR A 611 -11.04 9.46 -17.82
C TYR A 611 -11.01 10.88 -17.24
N SER A 612 -12.15 11.36 -16.82
CA SER A 612 -12.30 12.59 -16.04
C SER A 612 -12.87 12.27 -14.65
N VAL A 613 -12.63 13.18 -13.73
CA VAL A 613 -13.20 13.11 -12.38
C VAL A 613 -14.16 14.29 -12.23
N ASN A 614 -15.46 13.99 -12.12
CA ASN A 614 -16.50 14.95 -11.85
C ASN A 614 -16.99 14.78 -10.42
N ASN A 615 -16.67 15.77 -9.56
CA ASN A 615 -16.81 15.68 -8.12
C ASN A 615 -16.02 14.45 -7.62
N VAL A 616 -16.66 13.37 -7.25
CA VAL A 616 -16.05 12.09 -6.81
C VAL A 616 -16.29 10.95 -7.80
N LYS A 617 -17.06 11.18 -8.88
CA LYS A 617 -17.36 10.18 -9.90
C LYS A 617 -16.28 10.15 -10.99
N VAL A 618 -15.80 8.96 -11.34
CA VAL A 618 -14.88 8.74 -12.47
C VAL A 618 -15.70 8.35 -13.70
N VAL A 619 -15.49 9.10 -14.78
CA VAL A 619 -16.14 8.88 -16.07
C VAL A 619 -15.08 8.50 -17.11
N TYR A 620 -15.18 7.30 -17.67
CA TYR A 620 -14.29 6.79 -18.71
C TYR A 620 -14.82 7.14 -20.10
N TYR A 621 -13.90 7.44 -21.03
CA TYR A 621 -14.27 7.85 -22.39
C TYR A 621 -14.53 6.67 -23.33
N GLY A 622 -14.26 5.42 -22.89
CA GLY A 622 -14.63 4.22 -23.64
C GLY A 622 -13.74 3.92 -24.87
N ASP A 623 -12.60 4.58 -24.98
CA ASP A 623 -11.56 4.33 -25.99
C ASP A 623 -10.18 4.19 -25.33
N ASN A 624 -9.16 3.78 -26.09
CA ASN A 624 -7.78 3.73 -25.62
C ASN A 624 -6.77 4.32 -26.60
N GLU A 625 -7.07 5.50 -27.12
CA GLU A 625 -6.27 6.22 -28.10
C GLU A 625 -5.19 7.12 -27.46
N ALA A 626 -5.30 7.39 -26.18
CA ALA A 626 -4.37 8.28 -25.51
C ALA A 626 -3.00 7.63 -25.27
N SER A 627 -1.98 8.45 -25.23
CA SER A 627 -0.61 8.10 -24.85
C SER A 627 -0.07 9.08 -23.81
N GLY A 628 1.05 8.78 -23.18
CA GLY A 628 1.58 9.69 -22.18
C GLY A 628 2.92 9.27 -21.61
N HIS A 629 3.30 9.92 -20.53
CA HIS A 629 4.46 9.55 -19.75
C HIS A 629 4.26 9.86 -18.27
N ALA A 630 5.00 9.15 -17.44
CA ALA A 630 5.20 9.48 -16.04
C ALA A 630 6.69 9.40 -15.73
N MET A 631 7.27 10.46 -15.20
CA MET A 631 8.68 10.49 -14.83
C MET A 631 8.89 11.23 -13.53
N GLY A 632 9.96 10.89 -12.82
CA GLY A 632 10.24 11.56 -11.57
C GLY A 632 11.47 11.03 -10.84
N ILE A 633 11.64 11.60 -9.64
CA ILE A 633 12.71 11.25 -8.71
C ILE A 633 12.09 11.03 -7.35
N ASP A 634 12.38 9.89 -6.75
CA ASP A 634 11.94 9.49 -5.42
C ASP A 634 13.16 9.41 -4.49
N LEU A 635 13.12 10.12 -3.37
CA LEU A 635 14.14 10.10 -2.34
C LEU A 635 13.53 9.58 -1.04
N LYS A 636 14.24 8.70 -0.35
CA LYS A 636 13.83 8.17 0.95
C LYS A 636 15.02 8.08 1.89
N LEU A 637 14.90 8.69 3.04
CA LEU A 637 15.77 8.48 4.20
C LEU A 637 15.01 7.64 5.21
N PHE A 638 15.53 6.47 5.52
CA PHE A 638 14.97 5.51 6.47
C PHE A 638 15.99 5.23 7.56
N GLY A 639 15.59 5.11 8.81
CA GLY A 639 16.50 4.74 9.88
C GLY A 639 15.86 4.71 11.25
N GLU A 640 16.61 4.21 12.20
CA GLU A 640 16.26 4.20 13.61
C GLU A 640 16.76 5.50 14.27
N PHE A 641 15.90 6.49 14.43
CA PHE A 641 16.24 7.68 15.23
C PHE A 641 16.36 7.31 16.71
N VAL A 642 15.63 6.28 17.13
CA VAL A 642 15.73 5.65 18.46
C VAL A 642 15.78 4.12 18.30
N PRO A 643 16.55 3.37 19.12
CA PRO A 643 16.66 1.93 18.99
C PRO A 643 15.30 1.21 18.98
N GLY A 644 15.09 0.41 17.92
CA GLY A 644 13.89 -0.42 17.77
C GLY A 644 12.66 0.28 17.20
N SER A 645 12.79 1.49 16.68
CA SER A 645 11.69 2.24 16.03
C SER A 645 12.08 2.77 14.67
N ASP A 646 11.40 2.31 13.63
CA ASP A 646 11.65 2.71 12.24
C ASP A 646 10.96 4.03 11.89
N SER A 647 11.73 5.00 11.44
CA SER A 647 11.23 6.30 10.96
C SER A 647 11.70 6.57 9.54
N TRP A 648 10.96 7.37 8.78
CA TRP A 648 11.36 7.72 7.41
C TRP A 648 10.87 9.10 6.99
N LEU A 649 11.65 9.69 6.10
CA LEU A 649 11.32 10.90 5.35
C LEU A 649 11.36 10.55 3.87
N THR A 650 10.30 10.90 3.13
CA THR A 650 10.22 10.71 1.68
C THR A 650 9.98 12.03 0.97
N LEU A 651 10.59 12.18 -0.19
CA LEU A 651 10.35 13.27 -1.13
C LEU A 651 10.20 12.66 -2.52
N SER A 652 9.10 12.96 -3.18
CA SER A 652 8.83 12.56 -4.56
C SER A 652 8.61 13.81 -5.40
N LEU A 653 9.27 13.87 -6.53
CA LEU A 653 9.08 14.88 -7.58
C LEU A 653 8.63 14.17 -8.84
N MET A 654 7.54 14.60 -9.45
CA MET A 654 6.87 13.87 -10.51
C MET A 654 6.31 14.82 -11.58
N ASP A 655 6.34 14.38 -12.84
CA ASP A 655 5.62 14.96 -13.98
C ASP A 655 4.89 13.85 -14.72
N THR A 656 3.55 13.94 -14.77
CA THR A 656 2.71 12.93 -15.44
C THR A 656 1.75 13.61 -16.39
N LYS A 657 1.84 13.23 -17.65
CA LYS A 657 1.06 13.84 -18.72
C LYS A 657 0.46 12.78 -19.63
N MET A 658 -0.73 13.09 -20.11
CA MET A 658 -1.43 12.37 -21.15
C MET A 658 -1.51 13.25 -22.39
N LYS A 659 -1.30 12.66 -23.56
CA LYS A 659 -1.50 13.28 -24.86
C LYS A 659 -2.81 12.75 -25.43
N LEU A 660 -3.76 13.66 -25.62
CA LEU A 660 -5.09 13.39 -26.18
C LEU A 660 -5.34 14.42 -27.29
N ASN A 661 -5.78 13.99 -28.47
CA ASN A 661 -6.05 14.85 -29.63
C ASN A 661 -4.91 15.85 -29.97
N GLY A 662 -3.65 15.39 -29.78
CA GLY A 662 -2.48 16.23 -30.03
C GLY A 662 -2.08 17.18 -28.90
N LYS A 663 -2.92 17.40 -27.90
CA LYS A 663 -2.64 18.24 -26.72
C LYS A 663 -2.10 17.42 -25.55
N SER A 664 -1.16 18.01 -24.81
CA SER A 664 -0.58 17.40 -23.60
C SER A 664 -1.25 18.00 -22.37
N ILE A 665 -1.89 17.15 -21.56
CA ILE A 665 -2.60 17.54 -20.34
C ILE A 665 -2.07 16.71 -19.15
N PRO A 666 -2.12 17.23 -17.92
CA PRO A 666 -1.76 16.44 -16.75
C PRO A 666 -2.74 15.28 -16.56
N LEU A 667 -2.24 14.13 -16.12
CA LEU A 667 -3.13 13.04 -15.67
C LEU A 667 -3.91 13.48 -14.41
N PRO A 668 -5.13 12.98 -14.19
CA PRO A 668 -5.89 13.31 -12.97
C PRO A 668 -5.18 12.99 -11.66
N THR A 669 -4.20 12.11 -11.70
CA THR A 669 -3.36 11.68 -10.57
C THR A 669 -2.04 12.45 -10.44
N ASP A 670 -1.82 13.49 -11.28
CA ASP A 670 -0.58 14.26 -11.28
C ASP A 670 -0.42 15.08 -10.00
N GLN A 671 0.53 14.68 -9.16
CA GLN A 671 1.00 15.44 -8.00
C GLN A 671 2.49 15.74 -8.17
N ARG A 672 2.84 16.97 -8.59
CA ARG A 672 4.22 17.34 -8.95
C ARG A 672 5.24 17.11 -7.84
N TYR A 673 4.80 17.19 -6.59
CA TYR A 673 5.63 16.90 -5.43
C TYR A 673 4.81 16.29 -4.29
N ALA A 674 5.45 15.41 -3.52
CA ALA A 674 4.90 14.86 -2.28
C ALA A 674 6.03 14.67 -1.26
N VAL A 675 5.79 15.12 -0.04
CA VAL A 675 6.69 14.94 1.12
C VAL A 675 5.91 14.21 2.20
N ASN A 676 6.44 13.08 2.67
CA ASN A 676 5.87 12.39 3.82
C ASN A 676 6.97 12.19 4.87
N PHE A 677 6.61 12.43 6.11
CA PHE A 677 7.46 12.15 7.26
C PHE A 677 6.70 11.28 8.25
N PHE A 678 7.25 10.15 8.56
CA PHE A 678 6.78 9.26 9.62
C PHE A 678 7.88 9.15 10.67
N PHE A 679 7.56 9.54 11.89
CA PHE A 679 8.47 9.45 13.01
C PHE A 679 7.79 8.69 14.15
N THR A 680 8.48 7.73 14.71
CA THR A 680 8.03 7.01 15.90
C THR A 680 9.18 6.89 16.87
N ASP A 681 8.90 7.13 18.14
CA ASP A 681 9.93 7.15 19.18
C ASP A 681 9.35 6.83 20.56
N TYR A 682 10.22 6.36 21.44
CA TYR A 682 9.96 6.29 22.87
C TYR A 682 10.50 7.54 23.55
N PHE A 683 9.80 8.03 24.59
CA PHE A 683 10.32 9.13 25.39
C PHE A 683 11.65 8.73 26.04
N PRO A 684 12.63 9.65 26.15
CA PRO A 684 13.91 9.37 26.74
C PRO A 684 13.79 8.78 28.16
N GLY A 685 14.50 7.68 28.41
CA GLY A 685 14.53 7.02 29.71
C GLY A 685 13.33 6.10 30.02
N THR A 686 12.41 5.92 29.08
CA THR A 686 11.27 5.02 29.29
C THR A 686 10.83 4.32 28.01
N THR A 687 10.52 3.03 28.08
CA THR A 687 9.88 2.28 27.00
C THR A 687 8.35 2.20 27.13
N ARG A 688 7.79 2.93 28.10
CA ARG A 688 6.33 2.92 28.34
C ARG A 688 5.59 3.96 27.52
N TRP A 689 6.21 5.10 27.22
CA TRP A 689 5.61 6.16 26.41
C TRP A 689 6.19 6.11 25.00
N LYS A 690 5.32 5.97 24.01
CA LYS A 690 5.65 6.00 22.60
C LYS A 690 4.91 7.15 21.93
N MET A 691 5.62 7.94 21.13
CA MET A 691 5.07 9.03 20.32
C MET A 691 5.15 8.65 18.85
N ASN A 692 4.14 9.03 18.10
CA ASN A 692 4.11 8.91 16.64
C ASN A 692 3.74 10.26 16.04
N LEU A 693 4.43 10.64 14.98
CA LEU A 693 4.16 11.85 14.20
C LEU A 693 4.09 11.47 12.73
N LYS A 694 3.00 11.85 12.07
CA LYS A 694 2.84 11.75 10.62
C LYS A 694 2.69 13.15 10.05
N LEU A 695 3.44 13.45 8.99
CA LEU A 695 3.30 14.67 8.22
C LEU A 695 3.14 14.28 6.75
N ALA A 696 2.14 14.86 6.09
CA ALA A 696 1.94 14.76 4.66
C ALA A 696 1.79 16.16 4.06
N TYR A 697 2.57 16.44 3.02
CA TYR A 697 2.49 17.66 2.23
C TYR A 697 2.62 17.31 0.76
N ALA A 698 1.58 17.52 -0.03
CA ALA A 698 1.56 17.14 -1.43
C ALA A 698 0.90 18.22 -2.29
N ASP A 699 1.29 18.28 -3.55
CA ASP A 699 0.66 19.17 -4.54
C ASP A 699 -0.82 18.83 -4.72
N GLY A 700 -1.62 19.83 -5.04
CA GLY A 700 -3.02 19.63 -5.34
C GLY A 700 -3.21 18.85 -6.66
N LEU A 701 -4.27 18.04 -6.75
CA LEU A 701 -4.61 17.34 -7.98
C LEU A 701 -5.15 18.27 -9.07
N PRO A 702 -4.94 17.94 -10.35
CA PRO A 702 -5.64 18.61 -11.45
C PRO A 702 -7.15 18.34 -11.38
N PHE A 703 -7.93 19.33 -11.74
CA PHE A 703 -9.38 19.18 -11.92
C PHE A 703 -9.88 20.04 -13.09
N SER A 704 -11.01 19.69 -13.63
CA SER A 704 -11.60 20.39 -14.80
C SER A 704 -13.04 20.76 -14.50
N ALA A 705 -13.52 21.84 -15.14
CA ALA A 705 -14.93 22.18 -15.10
C ALA A 705 -15.73 21.12 -15.89
N PRO A 706 -16.91 20.73 -15.41
CA PRO A 706 -17.77 19.80 -16.12
C PRO A 706 -18.21 20.36 -17.47
N HIS A 707 -18.60 19.48 -18.39
CA HIS A 707 -19.06 19.78 -19.75
C HIS A 707 -18.04 20.52 -20.63
N ARG A 708 -16.76 20.46 -20.29
CA ARG A 708 -15.67 20.91 -21.14
C ARG A 708 -14.87 19.73 -21.64
N GLU A 709 -14.34 19.86 -22.85
CA GLU A 709 -13.38 18.89 -23.36
C GLU A 709 -12.18 18.80 -22.41
N LEU A 710 -11.76 17.60 -22.11
CA LEU A 710 -10.67 17.33 -21.16
C LEU A 710 -9.38 18.08 -21.52
N GLU A 711 -9.14 18.33 -22.82
CA GLU A 711 -7.96 19.01 -23.34
C GLU A 711 -7.95 20.53 -23.11
N ASN A 712 -9.08 21.11 -22.73
CA ASN A 712 -9.24 22.57 -22.72
C ASN A 712 -9.22 23.21 -21.34
N SER A 713 -9.23 22.42 -20.28
CA SER A 713 -9.27 22.99 -18.93
C SER A 713 -8.60 22.11 -17.91
N SER A 714 -7.55 22.58 -17.31
CA SER A 714 -6.94 21.98 -16.14
C SER A 714 -6.66 23.09 -15.13
N PHE A 715 -7.41 23.05 -14.04
CA PHE A 715 -7.12 23.79 -12.83
C PHE A 715 -6.37 22.88 -11.87
N ARG A 716 -5.78 23.43 -10.82
CA ARG A 716 -5.14 22.65 -9.78
C ARG A 716 -5.69 23.04 -8.42
N ALA A 717 -6.06 22.02 -7.64
CA ALA A 717 -6.49 22.20 -6.26
C ALA A 717 -5.37 22.75 -5.38
N PRO A 718 -5.67 23.38 -4.24
CA PRO A 718 -4.68 23.73 -3.24
C PRO A 718 -3.90 22.50 -2.75
N ALA A 719 -2.66 22.71 -2.32
CA ALA A 719 -1.82 21.66 -1.79
C ALA A 719 -2.44 21.00 -0.55
N TYR A 720 -2.40 19.66 -0.52
CA TYR A 720 -2.82 18.86 0.63
C TYR A 720 -1.78 18.99 1.76
N LYS A 721 -2.24 19.25 2.98
CA LYS A 721 -1.39 19.46 4.16
C LYS A 721 -2.00 18.76 5.36
N ARG A 722 -1.26 17.87 6.02
CA ARG A 722 -1.79 17.20 7.20
C ARG A 722 -0.69 16.86 8.19
N VAL A 723 -0.98 17.02 9.45
CA VAL A 723 -0.14 16.56 10.55
C VAL A 723 -1.01 15.81 11.55
N ASP A 724 -0.63 14.57 11.83
CA ASP A 724 -1.25 13.72 12.84
C ASP A 724 -0.24 13.37 13.91
N ILE A 725 -0.63 13.45 15.17
CA ILE A 725 0.18 13.07 16.32
C ILE A 725 -0.53 12.01 17.14
N GLY A 726 0.21 11.00 17.57
CA GLY A 726 -0.30 9.95 18.45
C GLY A 726 0.63 9.73 19.64
N MET A 727 0.04 9.53 20.81
CA MET A 727 0.75 9.14 22.02
C MET A 727 0.20 7.81 22.51
N SER A 728 1.07 6.89 22.89
CA SER A 728 0.70 5.58 23.43
C SER A 728 1.42 5.32 24.73
N TYR A 729 0.68 4.88 25.74
CA TYR A 729 1.22 4.50 27.04
C TYR A 729 1.04 3.00 27.27
N ARG A 730 2.14 2.30 27.55
CA ARG A 730 2.14 0.90 27.91
C ARG A 730 1.80 0.74 29.38
N LEU A 731 0.50 0.46 29.65
CA LEU A 731 -0.03 0.30 31.01
C LEU A 731 0.50 -0.97 31.67
N TYR A 732 0.62 -2.07 30.90
CA TYR A 732 1.06 -3.37 31.36
C TYR A 732 2.12 -3.94 30.43
N ASP A 733 3.18 -4.51 31.01
CA ASP A 733 4.30 -5.13 30.31
C ASP A 733 4.66 -6.48 30.97
N ASN A 734 4.55 -7.54 30.20
CA ASN A 734 4.97 -8.89 30.59
C ASN A 734 5.67 -9.58 29.42
N ASN A 735 6.51 -8.86 28.67
CA ASN A 735 7.22 -9.39 27.51
C ASN A 735 8.10 -10.58 27.86
N GLU A 736 8.69 -10.59 29.06
CA GLU A 736 9.52 -11.69 29.55
C GLU A 736 8.68 -12.85 30.14
N ARG A 737 7.34 -12.75 30.15
CA ARG A 737 6.41 -13.75 30.74
C ARG A 737 6.78 -14.13 32.18
N THR A 738 7.31 -13.18 32.94
CA THR A 738 7.69 -13.38 34.33
C THR A 738 6.48 -13.45 35.27
N LYS A 739 5.34 -12.92 34.82
CA LYS A 739 4.08 -12.92 35.58
C LYS A 739 3.12 -13.95 35.00
N LYS A 740 2.36 -14.64 35.85
CA LYS A 740 1.21 -15.50 35.46
C LYS A 740 0.04 -14.59 34.99
N SER A 741 0.11 -14.07 33.79
CA SER A 741 -0.93 -13.25 33.18
C SER A 741 -1.19 -13.74 31.78
N ILE A 742 -2.47 -13.68 31.35
CA ILE A 742 -2.88 -13.94 29.98
C ILE A 742 -2.35 -12.85 29.06
N PHE A 743 -2.31 -11.59 29.54
CA PHE A 743 -1.86 -10.45 28.75
C PHE A 743 -0.34 -10.34 28.73
N LYS A 744 0.20 -10.10 27.54
CA LYS A 744 1.59 -9.75 27.28
C LYS A 744 1.80 -8.25 27.44
N ASN A 745 1.01 -7.45 26.75
CA ASN A 745 1.01 -5.99 26.82
C ASN A 745 -0.41 -5.42 26.83
N ILE A 746 -0.56 -4.26 27.45
CA ILE A 746 -1.75 -3.42 27.35
C ILE A 746 -1.30 -2.00 27.03
N TRP A 747 -1.79 -1.47 25.91
CA TRP A 747 -1.50 -0.13 25.46
C TRP A 747 -2.75 0.75 25.47
N LEU A 748 -2.60 1.97 25.95
CA LEU A 748 -3.57 3.06 25.83
C LEU A 748 -3.01 4.07 24.85
N GLY A 749 -3.80 4.50 23.89
CA GLY A 749 -3.40 5.46 22.88
C GLY A 749 -4.38 6.63 22.78
N LEU A 750 -3.84 7.80 22.50
CA LEU A 750 -4.58 9.02 22.17
C LEU A 750 -3.97 9.63 20.92
N ASP A 751 -4.78 9.78 19.89
CA ASP A 751 -4.36 10.34 18.60
C ASP A 751 -5.09 11.66 18.36
N CYS A 752 -4.38 12.66 17.84
CA CYS A 752 -4.95 13.87 17.29
C CYS A 752 -4.69 13.89 15.78
N LEU A 753 -5.75 13.69 15.02
CA LEU A 753 -5.73 13.70 13.56
C LEU A 753 -5.97 15.11 13.05
N ASN A 754 -5.27 15.53 12.00
CA ASN A 754 -5.29 16.88 11.45
C ASN A 754 -5.09 17.94 12.57
N LEU A 755 -3.96 17.87 13.25
CA LEU A 755 -3.61 18.68 14.44
C LEU A 755 -3.89 20.19 14.27
N PHE A 756 -3.62 20.73 13.10
CA PHE A 756 -3.78 22.14 12.79
C PHE A 756 -5.17 22.51 12.26
N GLY A 757 -6.07 21.53 12.07
CA GLY A 757 -7.42 21.77 11.56
C GLY A 757 -7.42 22.38 10.15
N ILE A 758 -6.53 21.91 9.27
CA ILE A 758 -6.40 22.44 7.92
C ILE A 758 -7.55 21.90 7.07
N SER A 759 -8.30 22.78 6.40
CA SER A 759 -9.35 22.42 5.45
C SER A 759 -8.74 22.01 4.11
N ASN A 760 -8.49 20.72 3.91
CA ASN A 760 -8.01 20.16 2.66
C ASN A 760 -9.18 19.92 1.70
N VAL A 761 -9.01 20.27 0.44
CA VAL A 761 -10.06 20.09 -0.58
C VAL A 761 -10.06 18.65 -1.08
N ASN A 762 -11.21 17.99 -1.01
CA ASN A 762 -11.44 16.66 -1.57
C ASN A 762 -11.89 16.72 -3.03
N SER A 763 -12.88 17.57 -3.31
CA SER A 763 -13.50 17.73 -4.62
C SER A 763 -14.14 19.10 -4.75
N TYR A 764 -14.73 19.39 -5.91
CA TYR A 764 -15.46 20.63 -6.17
C TYR A 764 -16.85 20.34 -6.69
N TYR A 765 -17.84 21.08 -6.16
CA TYR A 765 -19.13 21.25 -6.82
C TYR A 765 -19.04 22.48 -7.74
N TRP A 766 -19.59 22.35 -8.92
CA TRP A 766 -19.65 23.45 -9.86
C TRP A 766 -21.06 24.03 -9.88
N VAL A 767 -21.13 25.33 -9.67
CA VAL A 767 -22.37 26.09 -9.71
C VAL A 767 -22.26 27.23 -10.70
N THR A 768 -23.37 27.59 -11.33
CA THR A 768 -23.44 28.67 -12.32
C THR A 768 -24.39 29.74 -11.81
N ASP A 769 -23.96 30.99 -11.85
CA ASP A 769 -24.86 32.09 -11.51
C ASP A 769 -25.78 32.49 -12.67
N VAL A 770 -26.68 33.43 -12.40
CA VAL A 770 -27.65 33.94 -13.40
C VAL A 770 -27.00 34.60 -14.61
N THR A 771 -25.70 34.96 -14.53
CA THR A 771 -24.92 35.52 -15.65
C THR A 771 -24.11 34.46 -16.40
N ASN A 772 -24.31 33.16 -16.09
CA ASN A 772 -23.57 32.03 -16.64
C ASN A 772 -22.08 31.96 -16.19
N GLN A 773 -21.73 32.67 -15.14
CA GLN A 773 -20.40 32.54 -14.57
C GLN A 773 -20.33 31.27 -13.69
N GLN A 774 -19.33 30.44 -13.92
CA GLN A 774 -19.13 29.19 -13.19
C GLN A 774 -18.23 29.38 -11.95
N TYR A 775 -18.61 28.78 -10.84
CA TYR A 775 -17.88 28.77 -9.58
C TYR A 775 -17.58 27.33 -9.13
N ALA A 776 -16.35 27.10 -8.71
CA ALA A 776 -15.93 25.85 -8.09
C ALA A 776 -16.11 25.96 -6.57
N VAL A 777 -17.16 25.34 -6.03
CA VAL A 777 -17.43 25.28 -4.58
C VAL A 777 -16.65 24.13 -3.97
N PRO A 778 -15.69 24.37 -3.05
CA PRO A 778 -14.87 23.32 -2.47
C PRO A 778 -15.69 22.42 -1.54
N ASN A 779 -15.39 21.14 -1.58
CA ASN A 779 -15.85 20.14 -0.64
C ASN A 779 -14.61 19.68 0.17
N TYR A 780 -14.62 19.94 1.47
CA TYR A 780 -13.45 19.73 2.32
C TYR A 780 -13.44 18.35 2.96
N LEU A 781 -12.23 17.87 3.25
CA LEU A 781 -11.95 16.68 4.05
C LEU A 781 -12.15 16.94 5.54
N THR A 782 -11.83 15.94 6.39
CA THR A 782 -12.11 16.00 7.83
C THR A 782 -11.31 17.10 8.54
N GLY A 783 -11.97 17.77 9.46
CA GLY A 783 -11.35 18.70 10.39
C GLY A 783 -10.48 17.99 11.44
N ARG A 784 -10.15 18.70 12.54
CA ARG A 784 -9.39 18.11 13.66
C ARG A 784 -10.23 17.07 14.39
N GLN A 785 -9.62 15.90 14.66
CA GLN A 785 -10.26 14.77 15.33
C GLN A 785 -9.39 14.21 16.44
N ILE A 786 -10.03 13.78 17.53
CA ILE A 786 -9.35 13.09 18.64
C ILE A 786 -9.84 11.64 18.67
N ASN A 787 -8.91 10.69 18.64
CA ASN A 787 -9.22 9.26 18.67
C ASN A 787 -8.55 8.60 19.87
N GLY A 788 -9.35 8.02 20.77
CA GLY A 788 -8.86 7.18 21.85
C GLY A 788 -8.84 5.72 21.43
N ARG A 789 -7.79 4.99 21.81
CA ARG A 789 -7.65 3.56 21.51
C ARG A 789 -7.07 2.76 22.66
N VAL A 790 -7.42 1.49 22.69
CA VAL A 790 -6.84 0.51 23.60
C VAL A 790 -6.46 -0.74 22.82
N LEU A 791 -5.29 -1.32 23.15
CA LEU A 791 -4.78 -2.54 22.54
C LEU A 791 -4.35 -3.51 23.64
N PHE A 792 -4.93 -4.71 23.61
CA PHE A 792 -4.55 -5.85 24.46
C PHE A 792 -3.80 -6.86 23.61
N GLU A 793 -2.61 -7.26 24.03
CA GLU A 793 -1.82 -8.32 23.40
C GLU A 793 -1.65 -9.48 24.37
N PHE A 794 -1.76 -10.73 23.90
CA PHE A 794 -1.62 -11.96 24.71
C PHE A 794 -0.91 -13.10 24.00
#